data_2d3f83a8aacf0661b4403a561313231e
#
_entry.id   2d3f83a8aacf0661b4403a561313231e
#
_cell.length_a   1.000
_cell.length_b   1.000
_cell.length_c   1.000
_cell.angle_alpha   90.00
_cell.angle_beta   90.00
_cell.angle_gamma   90.00
#
_symmetry.space_group_name_H-M   'P 1'
#
loop_
_entity.id
_entity.type
_entity.pdbx_description
1 polymer ?
#
loop_
_entity_poly.entity_id
_entity_poly.type
_entity_poly.pdbx_seq_one_letter_code
_entity_poly.pdbx_strand_id
1 'polypeptide(L)'
;MKKILLILTVAVAFHNVSAQEITLDKIYSGYYRGKGIAGIASMKNGENYLVIEPTGIAKYSYKTSQKEENIVDGKFESYEFSDDESKILLLTDSQPIYRHSFLGKFEVKDLKSGKTISLNEGKTVQEPRFSPDATKVAFITENNLFYQDLSSGKITQITNDGKKNSIINGLADWVYEEEFGHARQYEWTKNSDAIVFVKSDESQVPEIYIPIYGKKLYPEEMRYKYPKAGEKNSIVSAQLYRLDTGKTMPINLSSFKNYYIPNVIQTAKPDEIVLVTSERIQNASDVLKVNTKTGAVQKLFTETDDKWIDTDSPTLEFLEDDSFLWASERDGNRHLYWYDKDGKLKKQITKGNWEVTDYYGFNPKSKEVYIQTTEKGSINKVVSKVNIENGKSQLISNPEGNNSANFSKNYNYFIETSSTASKPHTYVLKEGNGKTVKELQNNNEQLQKLKADNFVTKEFITIPNDAGDQMNAWIMKPKNFDPNKKYPLFMFQYSGPGSQQVANSWDNGNALWFNHLVQKGYIVACVDGRGTGYKGTKFKKVTYMNLGKYEIEDQITAAKWFGSQSYIDKTRIGMFGWSFGGYMTSLAMTKGADVFKAGIAVAPVTNWRYYDSVYTERFMRTPQENPDGYDKNSPTEYANLLKGKFLLIHGTADDNVHFQNSMEFSEALIQNKKQFEFMAYPDKNHGIYGGQTRPQLYQKMTDFILNNL
;
A
#
# COMPACT_ATOMS: atom_id res chain seq x y z
N MET A 1 -29.96 -82.96 -18.06
CA MET A 1 -29.88 -81.59 -18.56
C MET A 1 -29.94 -80.69 -17.35
N LYS A 2 -28.78 -80.22 -16.87
CA LYS A 2 -28.67 -79.22 -15.77
C LYS A 2 -28.56 -77.86 -16.39
N LYS A 3 -29.53 -76.94 -16.10
CA LYS A 3 -29.48 -75.52 -16.43
C LYS A 3 -28.66 -74.75 -15.40
N ILE A 4 -27.54 -74.19 -15.86
CA ILE A 4 -26.71 -73.30 -15.06
C ILE A 4 -27.30 -71.86 -15.21
N LEU A 5 -27.75 -71.29 -14.15
CA LEU A 5 -28.22 -69.92 -14.09
C LEU A 5 -27.03 -69.01 -13.74
N LEU A 6 -26.61 -68.17 -14.71
CA LEU A 6 -25.51 -67.20 -14.55
C LEU A 6 -26.10 -65.91 -13.97
N ILE A 7 -25.84 -65.60 -12.70
CA ILE A 7 -26.19 -64.35 -12.06
C ILE A 7 -25.07 -63.34 -12.37
N LEU A 8 -25.36 -62.35 -13.20
CA LEU A 8 -24.45 -61.21 -13.46
C LEU A 8 -24.65 -60.17 -12.33
N THR A 9 -23.71 -60.10 -11.39
CA THR A 9 -23.65 -59.03 -10.38
C THR A 9 -23.03 -57.80 -11.02
N VAL A 10 -23.85 -56.78 -11.30
CA VAL A 10 -23.35 -55.44 -11.72
C VAL A 10 -22.90 -54.72 -10.45
N ALA A 11 -21.60 -54.66 -10.24
CA ALA A 11 -21.00 -53.80 -9.22
C ALA A 11 -21.08 -52.33 -9.70
N VAL A 12 -22.05 -51.59 -9.19
CA VAL A 12 -22.09 -50.11 -9.34
C VAL A 12 -21.00 -49.55 -8.46
N ALA A 13 -19.86 -49.21 -9.03
CA ALA A 13 -18.83 -48.42 -8.38
C ALA A 13 -19.38 -47.02 -8.13
N PHE A 14 -19.85 -46.74 -6.93
CA PHE A 14 -20.03 -45.36 -6.48
C PHE A 14 -18.65 -44.70 -6.42
N HIS A 15 -18.30 -44.00 -7.47
CA HIS A 15 -17.24 -42.98 -7.36
C HIS A 15 -17.75 -41.92 -6.42
N ASN A 16 -17.32 -41.98 -5.16
CA ASN A 16 -17.38 -40.85 -4.28
C ASN A 16 -16.57 -39.71 -4.96
N VAL A 17 -17.25 -38.86 -5.70
CA VAL A 17 -16.68 -37.58 -6.11
C VAL A 17 -16.50 -36.82 -4.78
N SER A 18 -15.34 -37.00 -4.16
CA SER A 18 -14.91 -36.16 -3.07
C SER A 18 -15.07 -34.71 -3.55
N ALA A 19 -15.97 -33.95 -2.90
CA ALA A 19 -16.11 -32.54 -3.20
C ALA A 19 -14.71 -31.92 -3.14
N GLN A 20 -14.27 -31.32 -4.24
CA GLN A 20 -12.94 -30.70 -4.27
C GLN A 20 -12.95 -29.52 -3.30
N GLU A 21 -11.98 -29.49 -2.40
CA GLU A 21 -11.85 -28.46 -1.36
C GLU A 21 -10.72 -27.50 -1.71
N ILE A 22 -10.83 -26.28 -1.22
CA ILE A 22 -9.75 -25.30 -1.17
C ILE A 22 -8.82 -25.70 -0.03
N THR A 23 -7.64 -26.22 -0.36
CA THR A 23 -6.62 -26.65 0.62
C THR A 23 -5.46 -25.68 0.67
N LEU A 24 -4.70 -25.66 1.78
CA LEU A 24 -3.50 -24.84 1.89
C LEU A 24 -2.48 -25.18 0.80
N ASP A 25 -2.33 -26.44 0.44
CA ASP A 25 -1.45 -26.86 -0.66
C ASP A 25 -1.84 -26.23 -2.00
N LYS A 26 -3.14 -26.25 -2.35
CA LYS A 26 -3.62 -25.60 -3.57
C LYS A 26 -3.41 -24.08 -3.52
N ILE A 27 -3.61 -23.43 -2.35
CA ILE A 27 -3.40 -22.00 -2.17
C ILE A 27 -1.93 -21.65 -2.44
N TYR A 28 -1.01 -22.34 -1.77
CA TYR A 28 0.41 -21.99 -1.80
C TYR A 28 1.21 -22.56 -2.96
N SER A 29 0.69 -23.58 -3.66
CA SER A 29 1.25 -24.05 -4.95
C SER A 29 0.98 -23.08 -6.11
N GLY A 30 0.11 -22.07 -5.91
CA GLY A 30 -0.30 -21.16 -6.97
C GLY A 30 -1.38 -21.74 -7.91
N TYR A 31 -2.05 -22.83 -7.52
CA TYR A 31 -3.12 -23.45 -8.32
C TYR A 31 -4.23 -22.47 -8.72
N TYR A 32 -4.56 -21.52 -7.82
CA TYR A 32 -5.56 -20.46 -8.06
C TYR A 32 -4.95 -19.14 -8.54
N ARG A 33 -3.69 -19.13 -9.00
CA ARG A 33 -3.08 -17.87 -9.45
C ARG A 33 -3.78 -17.35 -10.70
N GLY A 34 -4.23 -16.09 -10.63
CA GLY A 34 -4.72 -15.34 -11.78
C GLY A 34 -3.59 -14.84 -12.67
N LYS A 35 -3.94 -14.45 -13.88
CA LYS A 35 -3.03 -13.80 -14.84
C LYS A 35 -3.24 -12.30 -14.81
N GLY A 36 -2.16 -11.54 -14.82
CA GLY A 36 -2.14 -10.08 -14.95
C GLY A 36 -1.47 -9.65 -16.24
N ILE A 37 -1.49 -8.36 -16.52
CA ILE A 37 -0.70 -7.71 -17.57
C ILE A 37 0.33 -6.83 -16.87
N ALA A 38 1.61 -7.13 -17.07
CA ALA A 38 2.70 -6.42 -16.38
C ALA A 38 3.22 -5.24 -17.21
N GLY A 39 3.64 -4.16 -16.53
CA GLY A 39 4.35 -3.05 -17.14
C GLY A 39 3.52 -2.26 -18.16
N ILE A 40 2.20 -2.12 -17.93
CA ILE A 40 1.35 -1.32 -18.82
C ILE A 40 1.78 0.14 -18.72
N ALA A 41 2.22 0.73 -19.83
CA ALA A 41 2.54 2.14 -19.94
C ALA A 41 2.11 2.69 -21.31
N SER A 42 1.53 3.89 -21.33
CA SER A 42 1.23 4.57 -22.60
C SER A 42 2.48 5.19 -23.19
N MET A 43 2.65 5.05 -24.49
CA MET A 43 3.60 5.86 -25.23
C MET A 43 3.11 7.32 -25.36
N LYS A 44 4.06 8.24 -25.57
CA LYS A 44 3.82 9.69 -25.65
C LYS A 44 2.84 10.08 -26.77
N ASN A 45 2.83 9.31 -27.87
CA ASN A 45 1.88 9.53 -28.97
C ASN A 45 0.42 9.28 -28.57
N GLY A 46 0.17 8.56 -27.46
CA GLY A 46 -1.17 8.19 -27.00
C GLY A 46 -1.90 7.17 -27.87
N GLU A 47 -1.25 6.63 -28.92
CA GLU A 47 -1.82 5.64 -29.85
C GLU A 47 -1.36 4.21 -29.53
N ASN A 48 -0.25 4.09 -28.78
CA ASN A 48 0.35 2.82 -28.41
C ASN A 48 0.54 2.68 -26.90
N TYR A 49 0.50 1.43 -26.43
CA TYR A 49 0.86 1.05 -25.08
C TYR A 49 1.89 -0.08 -25.09
N LEU A 50 2.62 -0.19 -24.01
CA LEU A 50 3.65 -1.19 -23.79
C LEU A 50 3.24 -2.18 -22.73
N VAL A 51 3.79 -3.38 -22.83
CA VAL A 51 3.60 -4.49 -21.88
C VAL A 51 4.92 -5.24 -21.74
N ILE A 52 5.27 -5.65 -20.53
CA ILE A 52 6.38 -6.57 -20.29
C ILE A 52 5.89 -8.00 -20.58
N GLU A 53 6.51 -8.63 -21.55
CA GLU A 53 6.31 -10.04 -21.89
C GLU A 53 7.56 -10.88 -21.58
N PRO A 54 7.45 -12.22 -21.52
CA PRO A 54 8.63 -13.08 -21.30
C PRO A 54 9.76 -12.90 -22.33
N THR A 55 9.44 -12.38 -23.52
CA THR A 55 10.39 -12.17 -24.63
C THR A 55 10.93 -10.75 -24.71
N GLY A 56 10.35 -9.79 -23.99
CA GLY A 56 10.77 -8.39 -24.04
C GLY A 56 9.67 -7.40 -23.70
N ILE A 57 9.90 -6.15 -24.08
CA ILE A 57 8.93 -5.06 -23.95
C ILE A 57 8.20 -4.93 -25.28
N ALA A 58 6.93 -5.32 -25.29
CA ALA A 58 6.09 -5.37 -26.48
C ALA A 58 5.25 -4.09 -26.62
N LYS A 59 5.14 -3.58 -27.85
CA LYS A 59 4.32 -2.44 -28.22
C LYS A 59 3.02 -2.91 -28.86
N TYR A 60 1.92 -2.35 -28.40
CA TYR A 60 0.56 -2.63 -28.85
C TYR A 60 -0.15 -1.35 -29.30
N SER A 61 -1.02 -1.47 -30.30
CA SER A 61 -1.93 -0.38 -30.67
C SER A 61 -3.16 -0.34 -29.78
N TYR A 62 -3.51 0.83 -29.24
CA TYR A 62 -4.79 1.01 -28.54
C TYR A 62 -5.99 0.78 -29.46
N LYS A 63 -5.90 1.23 -30.71
CA LYS A 63 -7.01 1.15 -31.67
C LYS A 63 -7.34 -0.28 -32.09
N THR A 64 -6.33 -1.11 -32.35
CA THR A 64 -6.51 -2.47 -32.88
C THR A 64 -6.32 -3.55 -31.84
N SER A 65 -5.68 -3.22 -30.70
CA SER A 65 -5.20 -4.15 -29.65
C SER A 65 -4.24 -5.22 -30.22
N GLN A 66 -3.60 -4.97 -31.33
CA GLN A 66 -2.62 -5.86 -31.92
C GLN A 66 -1.22 -5.49 -31.47
N LYS A 67 -0.39 -6.52 -31.26
CA LYS A 67 1.05 -6.35 -31.09
C LYS A 67 1.64 -5.86 -32.40
N GLU A 68 2.44 -4.81 -32.35
CA GLU A 68 3.13 -4.26 -33.49
C GLU A 68 4.58 -4.77 -33.57
N GLU A 69 5.31 -4.69 -32.46
CA GLU A 69 6.72 -5.10 -32.39
C GLU A 69 7.16 -5.29 -30.94
N ASN A 70 8.36 -5.82 -30.72
CA ASN A 70 9.09 -5.64 -29.47
C ASN A 70 9.98 -4.39 -29.58
N ILE A 71 9.86 -3.46 -28.62
CA ILE A 71 10.75 -2.30 -28.53
C ILE A 71 12.14 -2.75 -28.07
N VAL A 72 12.18 -3.70 -27.13
CA VAL A 72 13.41 -4.29 -26.62
C VAL A 72 13.15 -5.78 -26.37
N ASP A 73 14.04 -6.63 -26.92
CA ASP A 73 14.07 -8.05 -26.61
C ASP A 73 14.90 -8.33 -25.36
N GLY A 74 14.50 -9.28 -24.55
CA GLY A 74 15.19 -9.68 -23.33
C GLY A 74 14.25 -9.88 -22.14
N LYS A 75 14.84 -10.08 -20.95
CA LYS A 75 14.11 -10.18 -19.68
C LYS A 75 14.47 -8.99 -18.81
N PHE A 76 13.46 -8.26 -18.36
CA PHE A 76 13.60 -7.07 -17.56
C PHE A 76 12.58 -7.12 -16.42
N GLU A 77 12.97 -6.59 -15.26
CA GLU A 77 12.06 -6.49 -14.11
C GLU A 77 11.15 -5.26 -14.25
N SER A 78 11.73 -4.15 -14.74
CA SER A 78 11.01 -2.92 -15.02
C SER A 78 11.72 -2.08 -16.07
N TYR A 79 11.05 -1.02 -16.54
CA TYR A 79 11.63 -0.07 -17.48
C TYR A 79 11.06 1.35 -17.28
N GLU A 80 11.83 2.35 -17.69
CA GLU A 80 11.41 3.76 -17.75
C GLU A 80 11.94 4.40 -19.05
N PHE A 81 11.09 5.17 -19.75
CA PHE A 81 11.50 5.94 -20.90
C PHE A 81 12.04 7.31 -20.52
N SER A 82 12.98 7.83 -21.33
CA SER A 82 13.25 9.27 -21.34
C SER A 82 12.01 10.06 -21.79
N ASP A 83 11.92 11.33 -21.41
CA ASP A 83 10.77 12.20 -21.76
C ASP A 83 10.49 12.26 -23.28
N ASP A 84 11.52 12.14 -24.12
CA ASP A 84 11.42 12.14 -25.58
C ASP A 84 11.23 10.75 -26.21
N GLU A 85 11.23 9.70 -25.37
CA GLU A 85 11.16 8.28 -25.75
C GLU A 85 12.31 7.81 -26.67
N SER A 86 13.41 8.57 -26.75
CA SER A 86 14.59 8.17 -27.54
C SER A 86 15.41 7.09 -26.83
N LYS A 87 15.30 6.99 -25.51
CA LYS A 87 16.05 6.06 -24.67
C LYS A 87 15.14 5.36 -23.68
N ILE A 88 15.57 4.19 -23.23
CA ILE A 88 14.91 3.40 -22.22
C ILE A 88 15.90 2.94 -21.15
N LEU A 89 15.55 3.13 -19.90
CA LEU A 89 16.26 2.63 -18.73
C LEU A 89 15.65 1.27 -18.37
N LEU A 90 16.46 0.24 -18.26
CA LEU A 90 16.07 -1.15 -18.08
C LEU A 90 16.62 -1.66 -16.75
N LEU A 91 15.77 -2.13 -15.85
CA LEU A 91 16.18 -2.84 -14.64
C LEU A 91 16.39 -4.32 -14.99
N THR A 92 17.61 -4.81 -14.82
CA THR A 92 18.00 -6.18 -15.20
C THR A 92 18.13 -7.13 -14.01
N ASP A 93 18.43 -6.60 -12.83
CA ASP A 93 18.59 -7.39 -11.60
C ASP A 93 18.37 -6.47 -10.39
N SER A 94 17.66 -6.93 -9.35
CA SER A 94 17.43 -6.15 -8.15
C SER A 94 17.54 -6.96 -6.86
N GLN A 95 17.94 -6.28 -5.79
CA GLN A 95 17.97 -6.78 -4.43
C GLN A 95 17.21 -5.83 -3.51
N PRO A 96 16.08 -6.23 -2.93
CA PRO A 96 15.31 -5.36 -2.05
C PRO A 96 16.11 -4.98 -0.81
N ILE A 97 15.94 -3.74 -0.36
CA ILE A 97 16.51 -3.21 0.89
C ILE A 97 15.40 -3.14 1.94
N TYR A 98 14.40 -2.29 1.70
CA TYR A 98 13.22 -2.11 2.55
C TYR A 98 11.92 -2.29 1.72
N ARG A 99 10.86 -1.61 2.10
CA ARG A 99 9.55 -1.76 1.44
C ARG A 99 9.54 -1.30 -0.02
N HIS A 100 10.23 -0.22 -0.35
CA HIS A 100 10.25 0.43 -1.66
C HIS A 100 11.63 0.44 -2.30
N SER A 101 12.69 0.59 -1.48
CA SER A 101 14.05 0.70 -1.95
C SER A 101 14.67 -0.65 -2.32
N PHE A 102 15.53 -0.62 -3.32
CA PHE A 102 16.32 -1.77 -3.76
C PHE A 102 17.65 -1.31 -4.39
N LEU A 103 18.63 -2.19 -4.38
CA LEU A 103 19.84 -2.06 -5.18
C LEU A 103 19.56 -2.67 -6.56
N GLY A 104 19.67 -1.89 -7.63
CA GLY A 104 19.39 -2.35 -8.98
C GLY A 104 20.58 -2.23 -9.92
N LYS A 105 20.70 -3.18 -10.87
CA LYS A 105 21.56 -3.03 -12.05
C LYS A 105 20.72 -2.51 -13.20
N PHE A 106 21.20 -1.44 -13.80
CA PHE A 106 20.47 -0.76 -14.85
C PHE A 106 21.29 -0.61 -16.12
N GLU A 107 20.59 -0.68 -17.25
CA GLU A 107 21.12 -0.39 -18.57
C GLU A 107 20.29 0.71 -19.25
N VAL A 108 20.96 1.61 -19.95
CA VAL A 108 20.31 2.60 -20.81
C VAL A 108 20.50 2.16 -22.25
N LYS A 109 19.40 1.92 -22.95
CA LYS A 109 19.41 1.61 -24.38
C LYS A 109 18.91 2.80 -25.19
N ASP A 110 19.70 3.25 -26.15
CA ASP A 110 19.30 4.20 -27.17
C ASP A 110 18.51 3.46 -28.25
N LEU A 111 17.27 3.83 -28.46
CA LEU A 111 16.36 3.09 -29.32
C LEU A 111 16.62 3.31 -30.81
N LYS A 112 17.28 4.43 -31.16
CA LYS A 112 17.61 4.74 -32.56
C LYS A 112 18.88 4.03 -33.02
N SER A 113 19.93 4.09 -32.21
CA SER A 113 21.21 3.48 -32.54
C SER A 113 21.33 2.02 -32.11
N GLY A 114 20.46 1.56 -31.19
CA GLY A 114 20.55 0.24 -30.56
C GLY A 114 21.67 0.11 -29.51
N LYS A 115 22.46 1.18 -29.27
CA LYS A 115 23.57 1.18 -28.32
C LYS A 115 23.03 1.03 -26.89
N THR A 116 23.66 0.15 -26.11
CA THR A 116 23.38 -0.04 -24.67
C THR A 116 24.57 0.45 -23.85
N ILE A 117 24.29 1.14 -22.76
CA ILE A 117 25.25 1.67 -21.79
C ILE A 117 24.85 1.16 -20.41
N SER A 118 25.78 0.47 -19.75
CA SER A 118 25.57 0.09 -18.34
C SER A 118 25.69 1.33 -17.44
N LEU A 119 24.70 1.55 -16.59
CA LEU A 119 24.74 2.64 -15.60
C LEU A 119 25.79 2.30 -14.52
N ASN A 120 26.53 3.30 -14.05
CA ASN A 120 27.55 3.16 -13.02
C ASN A 120 28.53 1.99 -13.28
N GLU A 121 29.00 1.84 -14.52
CA GLU A 121 29.93 0.77 -14.92
C GLU A 121 29.40 -0.66 -14.60
N GLY A 122 28.08 -0.85 -14.56
CA GLY A 122 27.43 -2.12 -14.23
C GLY A 122 27.34 -2.44 -12.73
N LYS A 123 27.75 -1.51 -11.86
CA LYS A 123 27.51 -1.62 -10.40
C LYS A 123 26.07 -1.28 -10.07
N THR A 124 25.61 -1.77 -8.92
CA THR A 124 24.26 -1.46 -8.44
C THR A 124 24.11 0.01 -8.05
N VAL A 125 22.91 0.54 -8.28
CA VAL A 125 22.51 1.91 -7.90
C VAL A 125 21.09 1.90 -7.32
N GLN A 126 20.70 3.02 -6.74
CA GLN A 126 19.34 3.26 -6.25
C GLN A 126 18.75 4.46 -7.00
N GLU A 127 17.43 4.40 -7.23
CA GLU A 127 16.60 5.49 -7.74
C GLU A 127 17.16 6.21 -8.98
N PRO A 128 17.58 5.51 -10.04
CA PRO A 128 18.05 6.19 -11.25
C PRO A 128 16.91 6.93 -11.94
N ARG A 129 17.21 8.12 -12.53
CA ARG A 129 16.25 8.95 -13.27
C ARG A 129 16.89 9.72 -14.39
N PHE A 130 16.27 9.68 -15.56
CA PHE A 130 16.69 10.52 -16.69
C PHE A 130 16.56 12.02 -16.37
N SER A 131 17.50 12.81 -16.87
CA SER A 131 17.25 14.23 -17.05
C SER A 131 16.18 14.44 -18.14
N PRO A 132 15.33 15.48 -18.06
CA PRO A 132 14.27 15.73 -19.05
C PRO A 132 14.75 15.84 -20.50
N ASP A 133 16.00 16.28 -20.71
CA ASP A 133 16.66 16.35 -22.04
C ASP A 133 17.22 14.99 -22.51
N ALA A 134 17.03 13.93 -21.76
CA ALA A 134 17.51 12.57 -22.05
C ALA A 134 19.04 12.44 -22.26
N THR A 135 19.83 13.42 -21.79
CA THR A 135 21.30 13.41 -21.96
C THR A 135 22.05 12.80 -20.79
N LYS A 136 21.39 12.70 -19.62
CA LYS A 136 21.99 12.23 -18.36
C LYS A 136 21.04 11.31 -17.60
N VAL A 137 21.61 10.52 -16.70
CA VAL A 137 20.86 9.78 -15.66
C VAL A 137 21.47 10.12 -14.30
N ALA A 138 20.67 10.67 -13.39
CA ALA A 138 21.05 10.79 -11.99
C ALA A 138 20.76 9.50 -11.24
N PHE A 139 21.54 9.17 -10.24
CA PHE A 139 21.39 7.97 -9.40
C PHE A 139 22.12 8.13 -8.08
N ILE A 140 21.85 7.21 -7.16
CA ILE A 140 22.48 7.21 -5.85
C ILE A 140 23.24 5.90 -5.63
N THR A 141 24.43 6.03 -5.06
CA THR A 141 25.23 4.91 -4.55
C THR A 141 25.93 5.34 -3.26
N GLU A 142 25.99 4.46 -2.26
CA GLU A 142 26.63 4.74 -0.95
C GLU A 142 26.14 6.07 -0.31
N ASN A 143 24.84 6.33 -0.35
CA ASN A 143 24.19 7.55 0.17
C ASN A 143 24.66 8.87 -0.48
N ASN A 144 25.32 8.80 -1.63
CA ASN A 144 25.74 9.96 -2.40
C ASN A 144 25.03 10.03 -3.74
N LEU A 145 24.72 11.25 -4.17
CA LEU A 145 24.08 11.56 -5.43
C LEU A 145 25.14 11.78 -6.53
N PHE A 146 24.87 11.18 -7.70
CA PHE A 146 25.70 11.22 -8.90
C PHE A 146 24.82 11.48 -10.12
N TYR A 147 25.45 11.85 -11.24
CA TYR A 147 24.86 11.68 -12.56
C TYR A 147 25.88 11.14 -13.56
N GLN A 148 25.40 10.40 -14.56
CA GLN A 148 26.19 9.93 -15.71
C GLN A 148 25.74 10.64 -16.97
N ASP A 149 26.69 11.25 -17.71
CA ASP A 149 26.46 11.76 -19.05
C ASP A 149 26.45 10.59 -20.03
N LEU A 150 25.36 10.44 -20.77
CA LEU A 150 25.14 9.28 -21.65
C LEU A 150 25.93 9.33 -22.95
N SER A 151 26.42 10.49 -23.35
CA SER A 151 27.21 10.64 -24.55
C SER A 151 28.68 10.27 -24.33
N SER A 152 29.27 10.76 -23.27
CA SER A 152 30.68 10.55 -22.90
C SER A 152 30.88 9.33 -21.96
N GLY A 153 29.84 8.89 -21.26
CA GLY A 153 29.93 7.89 -20.19
C GLY A 153 30.50 8.44 -18.88
N LYS A 154 30.84 9.74 -18.81
CA LYS A 154 31.44 10.38 -17.64
C LYS A 154 30.44 10.37 -16.46
N ILE A 155 30.91 9.88 -15.34
CA ILE A 155 30.18 9.93 -14.05
C ILE A 155 30.68 11.15 -13.25
N THR A 156 29.76 11.96 -12.77
CA THR A 156 30.03 13.14 -11.93
C THR A 156 29.40 12.94 -10.57
N GLN A 157 30.20 13.04 -9.52
CA GLN A 157 29.75 13.00 -8.13
C GLN A 157 29.26 14.39 -7.71
N ILE A 158 28.03 14.46 -7.17
CA ILE A 158 27.39 15.70 -6.67
C ILE A 158 27.67 15.88 -5.18
N THR A 159 27.54 14.82 -4.40
CA THR A 159 27.75 14.84 -2.94
C THR A 159 28.83 13.82 -2.54
N ASN A 160 29.58 14.09 -1.46
CA ASN A 160 30.69 13.25 -1.04
C ASN A 160 30.74 12.99 0.48
N ASP A 161 29.69 13.37 1.18
CA ASP A 161 29.56 13.22 2.63
C ASP A 161 28.56 12.14 3.05
N GLY A 162 28.00 11.41 2.08
CA GLY A 162 27.11 10.28 2.30
C GLY A 162 27.80 9.20 3.13
N LYS A 163 27.09 8.72 4.17
CA LYS A 163 27.61 7.72 5.10
C LYS A 163 26.44 6.96 5.72
N LYS A 164 26.52 5.64 5.69
CA LYS A 164 25.53 4.76 6.32
C LYS A 164 25.27 5.14 7.78
N ASN A 165 24.02 5.18 8.19
CA ASN A 165 23.55 5.52 9.53
C ASN A 165 24.00 6.94 9.98
N SER A 166 24.22 7.86 9.05
CA SER A 166 24.67 9.22 9.35
C SER A 166 24.13 10.24 8.37
N ILE A 167 24.61 10.28 7.11
CA ILE A 167 24.22 11.25 6.10
C ILE A 167 23.69 10.55 4.86
N ILE A 168 22.51 10.99 4.41
CA ILE A 168 21.85 10.49 3.21
C ILE A 168 21.57 11.67 2.27
N ASN A 169 21.93 11.55 1.00
CA ASN A 169 21.72 12.57 -0.01
C ASN A 169 20.79 12.05 -1.12
N GLY A 170 19.59 12.61 -1.24
CA GLY A 170 18.65 12.31 -2.31
C GLY A 170 17.88 11.00 -2.16
N LEU A 171 18.00 10.29 -1.04
CA LEU A 171 17.18 9.15 -0.66
C LEU A 171 16.43 9.44 0.63
N ALA A 172 15.32 8.74 0.80
CA ALA A 172 14.62 8.62 2.07
C ALA A 172 15.47 7.85 3.11
N ASP A 173 15.41 8.24 4.38
CA ASP A 173 15.78 7.37 5.47
C ASP A 173 14.68 6.31 5.70
N TRP A 174 14.89 5.38 6.63
CA TRP A 174 13.96 4.28 6.86
C TRP A 174 12.51 4.78 7.10
N VAL A 175 12.34 5.78 7.97
CA VAL A 175 11.02 6.26 8.37
C VAL A 175 10.31 7.06 7.26
N TYR A 176 11.06 7.79 6.43
CA TYR A 176 10.50 8.47 5.26
C TYR A 176 10.03 7.46 4.20
N GLU A 177 10.84 6.43 3.95
CA GLU A 177 10.48 5.39 3.00
C GLU A 177 9.22 4.65 3.43
N GLU A 178 9.12 4.28 4.71
CA GLU A 178 7.98 3.53 5.24
C GLU A 178 6.71 4.37 5.28
N GLU A 179 6.79 5.65 5.71
CA GLU A 179 5.62 6.43 6.08
C GLU A 179 5.22 7.51 5.05
N PHE A 180 6.11 7.90 4.15
CA PHE A 180 5.78 8.75 3.00
C PHE A 180 5.76 7.96 1.67
N GLY A 181 6.05 6.67 1.69
CA GLY A 181 5.77 5.73 0.60
C GLY A 181 6.68 5.81 -0.61
N HIS A 182 7.87 6.40 -0.50
CA HIS A 182 8.83 6.49 -1.60
C HIS A 182 10.29 6.54 -1.11
N ALA A 183 11.23 6.10 -1.96
CA ALA A 183 12.65 6.10 -1.65
C ALA A 183 13.39 7.31 -2.22
N ARG A 184 12.95 7.85 -3.37
CA ARG A 184 13.64 8.96 -4.04
C ARG A 184 13.30 10.32 -3.41
N GLN A 185 14.34 11.06 -3.04
CA GLN A 185 14.26 12.40 -2.46
C GLN A 185 15.05 13.43 -3.29
N TYR A 186 15.03 13.31 -4.61
CA TYR A 186 15.60 14.30 -5.54
C TYR A 186 14.80 14.40 -6.82
N GLU A 187 14.92 15.56 -7.50
CA GLU A 187 14.27 15.79 -8.79
C GLU A 187 15.10 16.72 -9.67
N TRP A 188 15.08 16.45 -10.98
CA TRP A 188 15.65 17.33 -12.01
C TRP A 188 14.78 18.57 -12.22
N THR A 189 15.40 19.72 -12.53
CA THR A 189 14.68 20.84 -13.13
C THR A 189 14.22 20.49 -14.55
N LYS A 190 13.13 21.09 -15.02
CA LYS A 190 12.54 20.77 -16.33
C LYS A 190 13.50 21.01 -17.51
N ASN A 191 14.44 21.96 -17.38
CA ASN A 191 15.47 22.24 -18.38
C ASN A 191 16.79 21.47 -18.16
N SER A 192 16.83 20.52 -17.22
CA SER A 192 17.99 19.63 -16.97
C SER A 192 19.28 20.33 -16.51
N ASP A 193 19.21 21.57 -16.02
CA ASP A 193 20.37 22.37 -15.61
C ASP A 193 20.68 22.30 -14.11
N ALA A 194 19.75 21.74 -13.31
CA ALA A 194 19.91 21.60 -11.87
C ALA A 194 19.21 20.37 -11.32
N ILE A 195 19.61 19.98 -10.11
CA ILE A 195 18.95 18.95 -9.29
C ILE A 195 18.65 19.56 -7.93
N VAL A 196 17.40 19.43 -7.47
CA VAL A 196 17.02 19.69 -6.08
C VAL A 196 16.90 18.36 -5.36
N PHE A 197 17.50 18.27 -4.17
CA PHE A 197 17.47 17.05 -3.37
C PHE A 197 17.35 17.35 -1.87
N VAL A 198 16.82 16.38 -1.13
CA VAL A 198 16.81 16.40 0.34
C VAL A 198 18.08 15.73 0.84
N LYS A 199 18.74 16.40 1.77
CA LYS A 199 19.81 15.84 2.59
C LYS A 199 19.26 15.56 3.97
N SER A 200 19.44 14.34 4.45
CA SER A 200 19.01 13.89 5.78
C SER A 200 20.24 13.58 6.63
N ASP A 201 20.32 14.19 7.81
CA ASP A 201 21.29 13.87 8.85
C ASP A 201 20.60 13.03 9.92
N GLU A 202 20.81 11.71 9.87
CA GLU A 202 20.26 10.73 10.81
C GLU A 202 21.25 10.38 11.94
N SER A 203 22.37 11.11 12.08
CA SER A 203 23.42 10.79 13.04
C SER A 203 22.92 10.77 14.50
N GLN A 204 21.91 11.61 14.81
CA GLN A 204 21.29 11.70 16.13
C GLN A 204 20.06 10.81 16.33
N VAL A 205 19.59 10.14 15.29
CA VAL A 205 18.49 9.19 15.39
C VAL A 205 18.94 7.95 16.13
N PRO A 206 18.16 7.43 17.08
CA PRO A 206 18.50 6.18 17.76
C PRO A 206 18.68 5.02 16.78
N GLU A 207 19.62 4.13 17.07
CA GLU A 207 19.91 2.95 16.26
C GLU A 207 19.23 1.72 16.84
N ILE A 208 18.59 0.95 15.97
CA ILE A 208 18.08 -0.38 16.28
C ILE A 208 19.07 -1.42 15.77
N TYR A 209 19.17 -2.51 16.48
CA TYR A 209 19.89 -3.71 16.04
C TYR A 209 18.97 -4.93 16.14
N ILE A 210 19.01 -5.76 15.12
CA ILE A 210 18.25 -7.00 15.04
C ILE A 210 19.24 -8.15 14.82
N PRO A 211 19.25 -9.19 15.67
CA PRO A 211 20.09 -10.36 15.44
C PRO A 211 19.54 -11.17 14.26
N ILE A 212 20.40 -11.45 13.29
CA ILE A 212 20.13 -12.34 12.17
C ILE A 212 20.88 -13.64 12.42
N TYR A 213 20.13 -14.69 12.73
CA TYR A 213 20.71 -15.98 13.14
C TYR A 213 21.40 -16.71 11.99
N GLY A 214 20.79 -16.69 10.79
CA GLY A 214 21.39 -17.25 9.59
C GLY A 214 21.87 -18.69 9.76
N LYS A 215 23.01 -19.01 9.11
CA LYS A 215 23.69 -20.31 9.22
C LYS A 215 25.12 -20.18 9.76
N LYS A 216 25.54 -19.01 10.19
CA LYS A 216 26.87 -18.75 10.75
C LYS A 216 26.94 -19.19 12.21
N LEU A 217 28.16 -19.39 12.74
CA LEU A 217 28.38 -19.78 14.14
C LEU A 217 27.89 -18.71 15.12
N TYR A 218 28.06 -17.44 14.76
CA TYR A 218 27.58 -16.29 15.52
C TYR A 218 26.57 -15.53 14.69
N PRO A 219 25.46 -15.03 15.29
CA PRO A 219 24.50 -14.17 14.61
C PRO A 219 25.17 -12.91 14.05
N GLU A 220 24.67 -12.45 12.91
CA GLU A 220 24.98 -11.12 12.40
C GLU A 220 24.02 -10.10 12.98
N GLU A 221 24.40 -8.81 12.99
CA GLU A 221 23.54 -7.73 13.43
C GLU A 221 23.11 -6.89 12.23
N MET A 222 21.80 -6.79 12.00
CA MET A 222 21.23 -5.77 11.14
C MET A 222 21.07 -4.49 11.96
N ARG A 223 21.73 -3.40 11.53
CA ARG A 223 21.70 -2.10 12.21
C ARG A 223 21.21 -1.02 11.28
N TYR A 224 20.26 -0.22 11.76
CA TYR A 224 19.70 0.92 11.03
C TYR A 224 19.12 1.95 12.01
N LYS A 225 18.88 3.16 11.51
CA LYS A 225 18.28 4.25 12.26
C LYS A 225 16.75 4.12 12.25
N TYR A 226 16.16 4.20 13.45
CA TYR A 226 14.72 4.08 13.61
C TYR A 226 14.25 4.99 14.75
N PRO A 227 13.60 6.12 14.43
CA PRO A 227 13.09 7.03 15.45
C PRO A 227 11.78 6.49 16.01
N LYS A 228 11.76 6.06 17.28
CA LYS A 228 10.50 5.74 17.98
C LYS A 228 9.74 7.01 18.34
N ALA A 229 8.44 6.88 18.61
CA ALA A 229 7.60 8.00 19.02
C ALA A 229 8.20 8.78 20.20
N GLY A 230 8.29 10.10 20.06
CA GLY A 230 8.89 11.00 21.03
C GLY A 230 10.40 11.19 20.91
N GLU A 231 11.10 10.36 20.11
CA GLU A 231 12.55 10.40 19.90
C GLU A 231 12.95 11.40 18.80
N LYS A 232 14.26 11.57 18.60
CA LYS A 232 14.80 12.44 17.54
C LYS A 232 14.62 11.81 16.18
N ASN A 233 14.14 12.63 15.22
CA ASN A 233 14.12 12.31 13.79
C ASN A 233 15.39 12.84 13.11
N SER A 234 15.60 12.45 11.84
CA SER A 234 16.62 13.04 10.98
C SER A 234 16.42 14.54 10.83
N ILE A 235 17.51 15.30 10.83
CA ILE A 235 17.49 16.72 10.46
C ILE A 235 17.55 16.80 8.95
N VAL A 236 16.48 17.32 8.33
CA VAL A 236 16.37 17.41 6.87
C VAL A 236 16.62 18.83 6.37
N SER A 237 17.21 18.91 5.17
CA SER A 237 17.42 20.18 4.48
C SER A 237 17.33 19.99 2.97
N ALA A 238 16.72 20.96 2.27
CA ALA A 238 16.69 20.98 0.82
C ALA A 238 17.96 21.63 0.26
N GLN A 239 18.52 21.02 -0.79
CA GLN A 239 19.75 21.43 -1.46
C GLN A 239 19.49 21.63 -2.95
N LEU A 240 20.16 22.59 -3.55
CA LEU A 240 20.12 22.88 -4.99
C LEU A 240 21.54 22.71 -5.57
N TYR A 241 21.73 21.73 -6.44
CA TYR A 241 22.95 21.55 -7.23
C TYR A 241 22.76 22.10 -8.63
N ARG A 242 23.67 22.97 -9.07
CA ARG A 242 23.66 23.55 -10.42
C ARG A 242 24.76 22.94 -11.28
N LEU A 243 24.38 22.43 -12.45
CA LEU A 243 25.32 21.75 -13.36
C LEU A 243 26.35 22.71 -14.00
N ASP A 244 25.95 23.95 -14.29
CA ASP A 244 26.81 24.96 -14.90
C ASP A 244 28.00 25.38 -14.02
N THR A 245 27.77 25.43 -12.70
CA THR A 245 28.80 25.84 -11.73
C THR A 245 29.44 24.65 -11.01
N GLY A 246 28.81 23.47 -11.05
CA GLY A 246 29.20 22.31 -10.24
C GLY A 246 29.10 22.54 -8.74
N LYS A 247 28.25 23.47 -8.30
CA LYS A 247 28.11 23.84 -6.88
C LYS A 247 26.75 23.49 -6.31
N THR A 248 26.75 23.04 -5.06
CA THR A 248 25.56 22.86 -4.23
C THR A 248 25.38 24.07 -3.33
N MET A 249 24.13 24.52 -3.15
CA MET A 249 23.74 25.56 -2.21
C MET A 249 22.49 25.13 -1.42
N PRO A 250 22.39 25.48 -0.11
CA PRO A 250 21.21 25.20 0.67
C PRO A 250 20.04 26.09 0.23
N ILE A 251 18.81 25.53 0.23
CA ILE A 251 17.57 26.27 0.08
C ILE A 251 17.11 26.67 1.47
N ASN A 252 16.93 27.99 1.70
CA ASN A 252 16.55 28.48 3.02
C ASN A 252 15.06 28.29 3.29
N LEU A 253 14.75 27.35 4.17
CA LEU A 253 13.39 27.03 4.61
C LEU A 253 13.06 27.47 6.04
N SER A 254 13.93 28.26 6.70
CA SER A 254 13.80 28.59 8.13
C SER A 254 12.51 29.36 8.50
N SER A 255 11.87 30.02 7.54
CA SER A 255 10.60 30.76 7.74
C SER A 255 9.34 29.93 7.49
N PHE A 256 9.49 28.64 7.20
CA PHE A 256 8.41 27.74 6.79
C PHE A 256 8.30 26.54 7.74
N LYS A 257 7.21 25.79 7.62
CA LYS A 257 7.04 24.50 8.28
C LYS A 257 7.96 23.48 7.61
N ASN A 258 9.07 23.12 8.25
CA ASN A 258 10.16 22.39 7.60
C ASN A 258 10.73 21.24 8.45
N TYR A 259 9.92 20.72 9.38
CA TYR A 259 10.36 19.57 10.17
C TYR A 259 10.50 18.33 9.31
N TYR A 260 9.56 18.12 8.38
CA TYR A 260 9.64 17.12 7.31
C TYR A 260 9.61 17.79 5.93
N ILE A 261 10.26 17.17 4.95
CA ILE A 261 10.20 17.51 3.51
C ILE A 261 9.76 16.25 2.75
N PRO A 262 8.48 15.85 2.82
CA PRO A 262 8.02 14.61 2.20
C PRO A 262 8.24 14.55 0.69
N ASN A 263 8.06 15.66 -0.05
CA ASN A 263 8.09 15.62 -1.50
C ASN A 263 8.92 16.73 -2.12
N VAL A 264 9.64 16.37 -3.19
CA VAL A 264 10.30 17.25 -4.17
C VAL A 264 9.61 17.00 -5.51
N ILE A 265 8.98 18.03 -6.10
CA ILE A 265 8.09 17.87 -7.26
C ILE A 265 8.54 18.80 -8.38
N GLN A 266 8.76 18.24 -9.59
CA GLN A 266 9.04 19.01 -10.80
C GLN A 266 7.79 19.76 -11.25
N THR A 267 7.94 21.02 -11.68
CA THR A 267 6.88 21.80 -12.32
C THR A 267 7.04 21.80 -13.85
N ALA A 268 6.05 22.35 -14.55
CA ALA A 268 6.15 22.55 -16.01
C ALA A 268 7.19 23.62 -16.40
N LYS A 269 7.61 24.46 -15.44
CA LYS A 269 8.56 25.56 -15.69
C LYS A 269 10.01 25.13 -15.53
N PRO A 270 10.90 25.69 -16.39
CA PRO A 270 12.31 25.29 -16.41
C PRO A 270 13.06 25.61 -15.11
N ASP A 271 12.69 26.70 -14.44
CA ASP A 271 13.44 27.26 -13.32
C ASP A 271 12.73 27.12 -11.97
N GLU A 272 11.78 26.18 -11.87
CA GLU A 272 10.97 26.00 -10.66
C GLU A 272 10.88 24.54 -10.23
N ILE A 273 10.99 24.33 -8.92
CA ILE A 273 10.68 23.06 -8.24
C ILE A 273 9.73 23.39 -7.10
N VAL A 274 8.86 22.46 -6.75
CA VAL A 274 8.00 22.57 -5.56
C VAL A 274 8.47 21.60 -4.48
N LEU A 275 8.52 22.12 -3.25
CA LEU A 275 8.69 21.33 -2.04
C LEU A 275 7.36 21.31 -1.29
N VAL A 276 6.95 20.13 -0.85
CA VAL A 276 5.91 19.96 0.15
C VAL A 276 6.60 19.73 1.48
N THR A 277 6.32 20.55 2.47
CA THR A 277 6.94 20.48 3.80
C THR A 277 5.89 20.37 4.89
N SER A 278 6.23 19.85 6.07
CA SER A 278 5.28 19.61 7.14
C SER A 278 5.88 19.89 8.52
N GLU A 279 5.02 20.17 9.49
CA GLU A 279 5.35 20.13 10.91
C GLU A 279 5.47 18.68 11.41
N ARG A 280 6.12 18.49 12.57
CA ARG A 280 6.31 17.18 13.20
C ARG A 280 4.97 16.47 13.44
N ILE A 281 3.95 17.17 13.92
CA ILE A 281 2.62 16.59 14.20
C ILE A 281 1.75 16.44 12.96
N GLN A 282 2.24 16.84 11.79
CA GLN A 282 1.64 16.64 10.46
C GLN A 282 0.21 17.19 10.31
N ASN A 283 -0.14 18.22 11.07
CA ASN A 283 -1.44 18.88 10.96
C ASN A 283 -1.40 20.18 10.16
N ALA A 284 -0.21 20.57 9.69
CA ALA A 284 0.00 21.70 8.81
C ALA A 284 1.14 21.41 7.84
N SER A 285 0.92 21.70 6.55
CA SER A 285 1.84 21.45 5.45
C SER A 285 1.93 22.68 4.56
N ASP A 286 3.15 23.17 4.29
CA ASP A 286 3.40 24.25 3.36
C ASP A 286 3.72 23.70 1.96
N VAL A 287 3.13 24.28 0.92
CA VAL A 287 3.49 24.05 -0.49
C VAL A 287 4.34 25.24 -0.93
N LEU A 288 5.61 24.96 -1.22
CA LEU A 288 6.65 25.95 -1.43
C LEU A 288 7.21 25.86 -2.86
N LYS A 289 7.17 26.97 -3.58
CA LYS A 289 7.80 27.10 -4.89
C LYS A 289 9.23 27.62 -4.73
N VAL A 290 10.20 26.95 -5.30
CA VAL A 290 11.63 27.30 -5.27
C VAL A 290 12.07 27.73 -6.65
N ASN A 291 12.62 28.94 -6.78
CA ASN A 291 13.30 29.39 -7.98
C ASN A 291 14.72 28.79 -8.00
N THR A 292 15.02 27.95 -8.96
CA THR A 292 16.28 27.18 -9.03
C THR A 292 17.49 27.99 -9.56
N LYS A 293 17.27 29.21 -10.08
CA LYS A 293 18.36 30.15 -10.42
C LYS A 293 18.86 30.92 -9.22
N THR A 294 17.93 31.35 -8.37
CA THR A 294 18.24 32.26 -7.25
C THR A 294 18.22 31.58 -5.88
N GLY A 295 17.57 30.42 -5.74
CA GLY A 295 17.28 29.78 -4.46
C GLY A 295 16.15 30.45 -3.66
N ALA A 296 15.47 31.44 -4.25
CA ALA A 296 14.36 32.12 -3.59
C ALA A 296 13.16 31.20 -3.41
N VAL A 297 12.51 31.27 -2.23
CA VAL A 297 11.36 30.43 -1.88
C VAL A 297 10.12 31.29 -1.72
N GLN A 298 9.04 30.88 -2.39
CA GLN A 298 7.71 31.48 -2.26
C GLN A 298 6.73 30.43 -1.72
N LYS A 299 6.02 30.76 -0.63
CA LYS A 299 4.92 29.94 -0.18
C LYS A 299 3.69 30.17 -1.07
N LEU A 300 3.13 29.10 -1.64
CA LEU A 300 1.88 29.15 -2.37
C LEU A 300 0.70 29.14 -1.39
N PHE A 301 0.63 28.16 -0.51
CA PHE A 301 -0.39 28.08 0.54
C PHE A 301 0.06 27.14 1.66
N THR A 302 -0.73 27.10 2.73
CA THR A 302 -0.61 26.12 3.80
C THR A 302 -1.89 25.30 3.85
N GLU A 303 -1.79 23.96 3.77
CA GLU A 303 -2.87 23.05 4.11
C GLU A 303 -2.88 22.85 5.62
N THR A 304 -4.05 22.85 6.24
CA THR A 304 -4.19 22.65 7.70
C THR A 304 -5.37 21.72 8.01
N ASP A 305 -5.25 20.99 9.11
CA ASP A 305 -6.32 20.15 9.67
C ASP A 305 -6.22 20.18 11.20
N ASP A 306 -7.32 20.06 11.90
CA ASP A 306 -7.32 20.05 13.37
C ASP A 306 -6.62 18.81 13.96
N LYS A 307 -6.46 17.75 13.17
CA LYS A 307 -5.91 16.46 13.57
C LYS A 307 -4.64 16.14 12.78
N TRP A 308 -4.76 15.67 11.56
CA TRP A 308 -3.61 15.38 10.68
C TRP A 308 -3.97 15.52 9.20
N ILE A 309 -2.94 15.68 8.38
CA ILE A 309 -3.00 15.68 6.92
C ILE A 309 -2.30 14.41 6.44
N ASP A 310 -2.89 13.70 5.49
CA ASP A 310 -2.22 12.60 4.79
C ASP A 310 -1.25 13.21 3.76
N THR A 311 0.05 13.18 4.05
CA THR A 311 1.12 13.82 3.26
C THR A 311 1.94 12.84 2.42
N ASP A 312 1.66 11.56 2.54
CA ASP A 312 2.36 10.46 1.87
C ASP A 312 2.22 10.48 0.34
N SER A 313 1.10 10.94 -0.18
CA SER A 313 0.88 11.04 -1.64
C SER A 313 0.03 12.25 -1.99
N PRO A 314 0.59 13.47 -1.94
CA PRO A 314 -0.17 14.67 -2.29
C PRO A 314 -0.55 14.65 -3.76
N THR A 315 -1.82 14.89 -4.06
CA THR A 315 -2.24 15.18 -5.44
C THR A 315 -1.93 16.64 -5.73
N LEU A 316 -0.89 16.89 -6.51
CA LEU A 316 -0.48 18.20 -6.97
C LEU A 316 -0.12 18.13 -8.45
N GLU A 317 -0.85 18.82 -9.31
CA GLU A 317 -0.52 18.96 -10.73
C GLU A 317 -0.59 20.42 -11.15
N PHE A 318 0.50 20.96 -11.70
CA PHE A 318 0.55 22.28 -12.30
C PHE A 318 0.05 22.23 -13.74
N LEU A 319 -0.87 23.15 -14.07
CA LEU A 319 -1.41 23.31 -15.41
C LEU A 319 -0.56 24.27 -16.24
N GLU A 320 -0.81 24.35 -17.56
CA GLU A 320 -0.02 25.19 -18.50
C GLU A 320 0.00 26.68 -18.14
N ASP A 321 -1.07 27.19 -17.45
CA ASP A 321 -1.19 28.57 -16.98
C ASP A 321 -0.62 28.80 -15.56
N ASP A 322 0.14 27.83 -15.02
CA ASP A 322 0.67 27.77 -13.67
C ASP A 322 -0.38 27.67 -12.55
N SER A 323 -1.64 27.66 -12.88
CA SER A 323 -2.66 27.23 -11.91
C SER A 323 -2.45 25.76 -11.57
N PHE A 324 -2.95 25.29 -10.43
CA PHE A 324 -2.70 23.93 -10.04
C PHE A 324 -3.91 23.28 -9.37
N LEU A 325 -3.89 21.95 -9.38
CA LEU A 325 -4.87 21.09 -8.74
C LEU A 325 -4.27 20.53 -7.45
N TRP A 326 -5.10 20.50 -6.40
CA TRP A 326 -4.74 19.95 -5.09
C TRP A 326 -5.89 19.11 -4.53
N ALA A 327 -5.58 17.95 -3.92
CA ALA A 327 -6.57 17.17 -3.19
C ALA A 327 -6.52 17.50 -1.70
N SER A 328 -7.69 17.70 -1.09
CA SER A 328 -7.82 18.08 0.33
C SER A 328 -9.06 17.47 0.95
N GLU A 329 -9.02 17.23 2.25
CA GLU A 329 -10.14 16.74 3.08
C GLU A 329 -10.89 17.84 3.82
N ARG A 330 -10.62 19.11 3.51
CA ARG A 330 -11.11 20.29 4.25
C ARG A 330 -12.62 20.45 4.36
N ASP A 331 -13.39 19.79 3.50
CA ASP A 331 -14.87 19.79 3.56
C ASP A 331 -15.46 18.51 4.18
N GLY A 332 -14.62 17.67 4.79
CA GLY A 332 -15.01 16.43 5.43
C GLY A 332 -14.86 15.17 4.58
N ASN A 333 -14.52 15.29 3.29
CA ASN A 333 -14.19 14.21 2.38
C ASN A 333 -13.02 14.64 1.49
N ARG A 334 -12.27 13.69 0.93
CA ARG A 334 -11.15 14.00 0.03
C ARG A 334 -11.68 14.40 -1.34
N HIS A 335 -11.48 15.68 -1.71
CA HIS A 335 -11.92 16.26 -2.99
C HIS A 335 -10.81 17.05 -3.68
N LEU A 336 -10.99 17.35 -5.00
CA LEU A 336 -10.08 18.16 -5.79
C LEU A 336 -10.47 19.64 -5.74
N TYR A 337 -9.44 20.48 -5.63
CA TYR A 337 -9.51 21.93 -5.60
C TYR A 337 -8.59 22.54 -6.66
N TRP A 338 -9.02 23.60 -7.30
CA TRP A 338 -8.27 24.34 -8.32
C TRP A 338 -7.81 25.67 -7.74
N TYR A 339 -6.52 25.91 -7.83
CA TYR A 339 -5.87 27.14 -7.35
C TYR A 339 -5.27 27.91 -8.52
N ASP A 340 -5.16 29.25 -8.38
CA ASP A 340 -4.37 30.06 -9.30
C ASP A 340 -2.86 29.91 -9.03
N LYS A 341 -2.05 30.52 -9.89
CA LYS A 341 -0.57 30.46 -9.84
C LYS A 341 0.04 31.06 -8.55
N ASP A 342 -0.71 31.86 -7.83
CA ASP A 342 -0.30 32.55 -6.59
C ASP A 342 -0.80 31.84 -5.33
N GLY A 343 -1.47 30.68 -5.49
CA GLY A 343 -1.97 29.86 -4.39
C GLY A 343 -3.34 30.27 -3.86
N LYS A 344 -4.09 31.12 -4.56
CA LYS A 344 -5.45 31.48 -4.19
C LYS A 344 -6.45 30.45 -4.76
N LEU A 345 -7.33 29.96 -3.92
CA LEU A 345 -8.38 29.02 -4.32
C LEU A 345 -9.32 29.65 -5.35
N LYS A 346 -9.40 29.03 -6.55
CA LYS A 346 -10.33 29.39 -7.61
C LYS A 346 -11.65 28.64 -7.46
N LYS A 347 -11.61 27.32 -7.19
CA LYS A 347 -12.79 26.47 -7.19
C LYS A 347 -12.58 25.13 -6.53
N GLN A 348 -13.60 24.60 -5.86
CA GLN A 348 -13.72 23.18 -5.57
C GLN A 348 -14.29 22.45 -6.80
N ILE A 349 -13.57 21.45 -7.32
CA ILE A 349 -13.92 20.74 -8.56
C ILE A 349 -14.92 19.61 -8.27
N THR A 350 -14.62 18.81 -7.24
CA THR A 350 -15.47 17.68 -6.83
C THR A 350 -16.06 17.93 -5.45
N LYS A 351 -17.26 17.40 -5.18
CA LYS A 351 -17.95 17.55 -3.90
C LYS A 351 -18.97 16.45 -3.68
N GLY A 352 -19.30 16.15 -2.44
CA GLY A 352 -20.32 15.15 -2.07
C GLY A 352 -19.88 14.28 -0.89
N ASN A 353 -20.76 13.39 -0.45
CA ASN A 353 -20.46 12.43 0.62
C ASN A 353 -19.72 11.19 0.08
N TRP A 354 -18.64 11.42 -0.64
CA TRP A 354 -17.78 10.43 -1.26
C TRP A 354 -16.38 11.01 -1.44
N GLU A 355 -15.39 10.20 -1.73
CA GLU A 355 -14.01 10.61 -1.77
C GLU A 355 -13.35 10.35 -3.13
N VAL A 356 -12.45 11.23 -3.54
CA VAL A 356 -11.47 10.98 -4.60
C VAL A 356 -10.38 10.09 -4.00
N THR A 357 -10.23 8.87 -4.51
CA THR A 357 -9.27 7.89 -3.99
C THR A 357 -7.97 7.85 -4.78
N ASP A 358 -8.03 8.25 -6.05
CA ASP A 358 -6.84 8.32 -6.91
C ASP A 358 -7.03 9.40 -7.99
N TYR A 359 -5.91 9.89 -8.53
CA TYR A 359 -5.85 10.92 -9.55
C TYR A 359 -4.99 10.46 -10.72
N TYR A 360 -5.56 10.39 -11.92
CA TYR A 360 -4.89 9.87 -13.12
C TYR A 360 -4.34 10.96 -14.04
N GLY A 361 -4.71 12.23 -13.83
CA GLY A 361 -4.20 13.36 -14.57
C GLY A 361 -5.27 14.26 -15.18
N PHE A 362 -4.80 15.29 -15.89
CA PHE A 362 -5.62 16.34 -16.51
C PHE A 362 -5.43 16.36 -18.03
N ASN A 363 -6.53 16.43 -18.77
CA ASN A 363 -6.52 16.65 -20.21
C ASN A 363 -6.73 18.14 -20.53
N PRO A 364 -5.69 18.86 -21.00
CA PRO A 364 -5.79 20.29 -21.25
C PRO A 364 -6.73 20.66 -22.41
N LYS A 365 -6.99 19.73 -23.35
CA LYS A 365 -7.87 19.98 -24.50
C LYS A 365 -9.34 19.97 -24.09
N SER A 366 -9.76 18.96 -23.29
CA SER A 366 -11.15 18.84 -22.83
C SER A 366 -11.40 19.53 -21.50
N LYS A 367 -10.37 20.02 -20.80
CA LYS A 367 -10.42 20.57 -19.44
C LYS A 367 -10.99 19.57 -18.43
N GLU A 368 -10.70 18.29 -18.61
CA GLU A 368 -11.19 17.20 -17.76
C GLU A 368 -10.08 16.62 -16.91
N VAL A 369 -10.34 16.38 -15.63
CA VAL A 369 -9.57 15.53 -14.73
C VAL A 369 -10.11 14.11 -14.76
N TYR A 370 -9.23 13.13 -14.65
CA TYR A 370 -9.56 11.71 -14.56
C TYR A 370 -9.22 11.22 -13.16
N ILE A 371 -10.20 10.63 -12.48
CA ILE A 371 -10.11 10.30 -11.05
C ILE A 371 -10.75 8.96 -10.74
N GLN A 372 -10.29 8.33 -9.66
CA GLN A 372 -11.00 7.22 -9.03
C GLN A 372 -11.78 7.77 -7.83
N THR A 373 -12.99 7.27 -7.60
CA THR A 373 -13.89 7.78 -6.57
C THR A 373 -14.69 6.68 -5.89
N THR A 374 -15.24 7.00 -4.71
CA THR A 374 -16.22 6.16 -4.00
C THR A 374 -17.67 6.62 -4.23
N GLU A 375 -17.97 7.36 -5.28
CA GLU A 375 -19.32 7.91 -5.56
C GLU A 375 -20.43 6.84 -5.72
N LYS A 376 -20.07 5.58 -5.95
CA LYS A 376 -20.97 4.41 -6.00
C LYS A 376 -21.02 3.62 -4.69
N GLY A 377 -20.70 4.28 -3.58
CA GLY A 377 -20.67 3.70 -2.24
C GLY A 377 -19.26 3.37 -1.79
N SER A 378 -19.00 3.49 -0.49
CA SER A 378 -17.68 3.40 0.11
C SER A 378 -16.93 2.07 -0.13
N ILE A 379 -17.64 0.99 -0.43
CA ILE A 379 -17.04 -0.33 -0.74
C ILE A 379 -16.69 -0.50 -2.23
N ASN A 380 -17.06 0.44 -3.08
CA ASN A 380 -16.77 0.42 -4.52
C ASN A 380 -15.81 1.54 -4.87
N LYS A 381 -14.95 1.30 -5.85
CA LYS A 381 -14.09 2.31 -6.48
C LYS A 381 -14.37 2.34 -7.97
N VAL A 382 -14.70 3.51 -8.48
CA VAL A 382 -15.06 3.71 -9.87
C VAL A 382 -14.23 4.82 -10.51
N VAL A 383 -14.03 4.77 -11.82
CA VAL A 383 -13.28 5.78 -12.55
C VAL A 383 -14.24 6.72 -13.26
N SER A 384 -14.08 8.00 -12.99
CA SER A 384 -14.88 9.09 -13.58
C SER A 384 -13.95 10.17 -14.16
N LYS A 385 -14.49 10.95 -15.10
CA LYS A 385 -13.87 12.19 -15.55
C LYS A 385 -14.75 13.37 -15.19
N VAL A 386 -14.12 14.49 -14.83
CA VAL A 386 -14.81 15.71 -14.38
C VAL A 386 -14.23 16.92 -15.08
N ASN A 387 -15.08 17.72 -15.72
CA ASN A 387 -14.66 18.98 -16.32
C ASN A 387 -14.45 20.03 -15.22
N ILE A 388 -13.23 20.62 -15.14
CA ILE A 388 -12.87 21.54 -14.06
C ILE A 388 -13.59 22.88 -14.11
N GLU A 389 -14.03 23.32 -15.31
CA GLU A 389 -14.69 24.61 -15.49
C GLU A 389 -16.17 24.57 -15.11
N ASN A 390 -16.91 23.56 -15.54
CA ASN A 390 -18.37 23.47 -15.32
C ASN A 390 -18.79 22.39 -14.29
N GLY A 391 -17.86 21.52 -13.86
CA GLY A 391 -18.11 20.46 -12.87
C GLY A 391 -18.90 19.26 -13.41
N LYS A 392 -19.13 19.16 -14.74
CA LYS A 392 -19.83 18.01 -15.34
C LYS A 392 -18.99 16.75 -15.15
N SER A 393 -19.57 15.74 -14.51
CA SER A 393 -18.96 14.43 -14.28
C SER A 393 -19.53 13.37 -15.22
N GLN A 394 -18.71 12.40 -15.60
CA GLN A 394 -19.10 11.21 -16.34
C GLN A 394 -18.38 9.99 -15.79
N LEU A 395 -19.13 8.96 -15.37
CA LEU A 395 -18.61 7.64 -15.06
C LEU A 395 -18.13 6.95 -16.36
N ILE A 396 -16.89 6.41 -16.36
CA ILE A 396 -16.29 5.75 -17.53
C ILE A 396 -15.85 4.32 -17.26
N SER A 397 -15.80 3.90 -15.99
CA SER A 397 -15.55 2.50 -15.59
C SER A 397 -16.82 1.69 -15.40
N ASN A 398 -16.68 0.44 -14.99
CA ASN A 398 -17.81 -0.32 -14.44
C ASN A 398 -18.36 0.40 -13.20
N PRO A 399 -19.69 0.36 -12.97
CA PRO A 399 -20.31 1.05 -11.83
C PRO A 399 -20.14 0.34 -10.49
N GLU A 400 -19.69 -0.91 -10.50
CA GLU A 400 -19.53 -1.76 -9.31
C GLU A 400 -18.09 -2.32 -9.22
N GLY A 401 -17.70 -2.71 -8.02
CA GLY A 401 -16.42 -3.33 -7.77
C GLY A 401 -15.29 -2.33 -7.54
N ASN A 402 -14.06 -2.81 -7.65
CA ASN A 402 -12.86 -2.01 -7.60
C ASN A 402 -12.28 -1.87 -9.00
N ASN A 403 -12.30 -0.64 -9.51
CA ASN A 403 -11.89 -0.30 -10.87
C ASN A 403 -10.75 0.72 -10.82
N SER A 404 -9.68 0.47 -11.55
CA SER A 404 -8.59 1.41 -11.79
C SER A 404 -8.33 1.55 -13.29
N ALA A 405 -7.58 2.57 -13.69
CA ALA A 405 -7.33 2.87 -15.10
C ALA A 405 -5.86 3.20 -15.36
N ASN A 406 -5.34 2.71 -16.49
CA ASN A 406 -4.08 3.17 -17.06
C ASN A 406 -4.41 3.89 -18.38
N PHE A 407 -4.32 5.22 -18.36
CA PHE A 407 -4.73 6.08 -19.49
C PHE A 407 -3.65 6.22 -20.55
N SER A 408 -4.09 6.31 -21.82
CA SER A 408 -3.23 6.83 -22.88
C SER A 408 -2.87 8.30 -22.61
N LYS A 409 -1.68 8.73 -23.05
CA LYS A 409 -1.20 10.11 -22.82
C LYS A 409 -2.09 11.22 -23.37
N ASN A 410 -2.94 10.88 -24.34
CA ASN A 410 -3.95 11.80 -24.91
C ASN A 410 -5.36 11.60 -24.34
N TYR A 411 -5.55 10.66 -23.39
CA TYR A 411 -6.84 10.30 -22.78
C TYR A 411 -7.90 9.78 -23.75
N ASN A 412 -7.53 9.41 -24.98
CA ASN A 412 -8.45 8.82 -25.94
C ASN A 412 -8.81 7.36 -25.59
N TYR A 413 -7.91 6.67 -24.87
CA TYR A 413 -8.06 5.28 -24.44
C TYR A 413 -7.61 5.10 -23.00
N PHE A 414 -8.06 3.99 -22.40
CA PHE A 414 -7.49 3.48 -21.15
C PHE A 414 -7.66 1.97 -21.04
N ILE A 415 -6.77 1.34 -20.27
CA ILE A 415 -6.91 -0.05 -19.86
C ILE A 415 -7.49 -0.04 -18.44
N GLU A 416 -8.74 -0.51 -18.32
CA GLU A 416 -9.41 -0.71 -17.03
C GLU A 416 -8.96 -2.03 -16.41
N THR A 417 -8.55 -1.99 -15.15
CA THR A 417 -8.44 -3.18 -14.30
C THR A 417 -9.64 -3.19 -13.37
N SER A 418 -10.48 -4.22 -13.46
CA SER A 418 -11.75 -4.32 -12.74
C SER A 418 -11.87 -5.66 -12.01
N SER A 419 -12.41 -5.64 -10.79
CA SER A 419 -12.75 -6.84 -10.03
C SER A 419 -13.92 -6.60 -9.08
N THR A 420 -14.57 -7.70 -8.63
CA THR A 420 -15.54 -7.67 -7.53
C THR A 420 -15.19 -8.76 -6.52
N ALA A 421 -15.87 -8.82 -5.40
CA ALA A 421 -15.69 -9.92 -4.43
C ALA A 421 -15.97 -11.32 -5.03
N SER A 422 -16.72 -11.40 -6.13
CA SER A 422 -17.10 -12.64 -6.82
C SER A 422 -16.42 -12.86 -8.15
N LYS A 423 -15.71 -11.86 -8.67
CA LYS A 423 -15.07 -11.89 -10.00
C LYS A 423 -13.61 -11.47 -9.91
N PRO A 424 -12.66 -12.36 -10.29
CA PRO A 424 -11.25 -12.02 -10.37
C PRO A 424 -10.97 -10.85 -11.33
N HIS A 425 -9.76 -10.30 -11.25
CA HIS A 425 -9.33 -9.18 -12.09
C HIS A 425 -9.53 -9.45 -13.58
N THR A 426 -10.11 -8.49 -14.27
CA THR A 426 -10.23 -8.42 -15.73
C THR A 426 -9.55 -7.16 -16.23
N TYR A 427 -8.95 -7.23 -17.41
CA TYR A 427 -8.26 -6.12 -18.08
C TYR A 427 -9.00 -5.81 -19.38
N VAL A 428 -9.58 -4.63 -19.47
CA VAL A 428 -10.42 -4.22 -20.59
C VAL A 428 -9.91 -2.92 -21.18
N LEU A 429 -9.59 -2.94 -22.46
CA LEU A 429 -9.27 -1.74 -23.22
C LEU A 429 -10.58 -1.00 -23.54
N LYS A 430 -10.61 0.29 -23.20
CA LYS A 430 -11.75 1.19 -23.42
C LYS A 430 -11.35 2.47 -24.15
N GLU A 431 -12.29 3.07 -24.86
CA GLU A 431 -12.17 4.47 -25.31
C GLU A 431 -12.30 5.41 -24.10
N GLY A 432 -11.78 6.65 -24.19
CA GLY A 432 -11.84 7.65 -23.11
C GLY A 432 -13.25 8.08 -22.66
N ASN A 433 -14.29 7.68 -23.38
CA ASN A 433 -15.69 7.85 -23.00
C ASN A 433 -16.28 6.65 -22.23
N GLY A 434 -15.49 5.58 -22.02
CA GLY A 434 -15.87 4.37 -21.31
C GLY A 434 -16.38 3.23 -22.21
N LYS A 435 -16.47 3.41 -23.55
CA LYS A 435 -16.91 2.36 -24.47
C LYS A 435 -15.83 1.27 -24.57
N THR A 436 -16.22 0.01 -24.42
CA THR A 436 -15.32 -1.14 -24.54
C THR A 436 -14.83 -1.31 -25.98
N VAL A 437 -13.51 -1.41 -26.13
CA VAL A 437 -12.84 -1.79 -27.38
C VAL A 437 -12.59 -3.30 -27.40
N LYS A 438 -11.93 -3.83 -26.34
CA LYS A 438 -11.59 -5.25 -26.27
C LYS A 438 -11.30 -5.69 -24.83
N GLU A 439 -11.70 -6.91 -24.48
CA GLU A 439 -11.20 -7.60 -23.30
C GLU A 439 -9.79 -8.12 -23.62
N LEU A 440 -8.78 -7.67 -22.86
CA LEU A 440 -7.38 -8.05 -23.06
C LEU A 440 -7.03 -9.31 -22.27
N GLN A 441 -7.52 -9.42 -21.05
CA GLN A 441 -7.29 -10.55 -20.15
C GLN A 441 -8.51 -10.72 -19.23
N ASN A 442 -8.97 -11.94 -19.12
CA ASN A 442 -9.89 -12.35 -18.06
C ASN A 442 -9.25 -13.50 -17.26
N ASN A 443 -9.81 -13.77 -16.10
CA ASN A 443 -9.38 -14.85 -15.22
C ASN A 443 -10.48 -15.93 -15.09
N ASN A 444 -11.15 -16.26 -16.19
CA ASN A 444 -12.21 -17.28 -16.21
C ASN A 444 -11.68 -18.68 -15.80
N GLU A 445 -10.47 -19.04 -16.18
CA GLU A 445 -9.84 -20.30 -15.75
C GLU A 445 -9.70 -20.35 -14.21
N GLN A 446 -9.20 -19.27 -13.59
CA GLN A 446 -9.13 -19.15 -12.14
C GLN A 446 -10.51 -19.30 -11.51
N LEU A 447 -11.50 -18.59 -12.05
CA LEU A 447 -12.89 -18.64 -11.55
C LEU A 447 -13.51 -20.04 -11.66
N GLN A 448 -13.24 -20.78 -12.74
CA GLN A 448 -13.71 -22.16 -12.90
C GLN A 448 -13.09 -23.10 -11.87
N LYS A 449 -11.77 -23.02 -11.63
CA LYS A 449 -11.09 -23.78 -10.58
C LYS A 449 -11.69 -23.52 -9.21
N LEU A 450 -11.94 -22.25 -8.88
CA LEU A 450 -12.56 -21.84 -7.62
C LEU A 450 -13.99 -22.37 -7.47
N LYS A 451 -14.81 -22.30 -8.53
CA LYS A 451 -16.16 -22.84 -8.53
C LYS A 451 -16.17 -24.36 -8.35
N ALA A 452 -15.24 -25.07 -9.01
CA ALA A 452 -15.08 -26.51 -8.87
C ALA A 452 -14.73 -26.91 -7.42
N ASP A 453 -13.95 -26.07 -6.73
CA ASP A 453 -13.54 -26.26 -5.34
C ASP A 453 -14.49 -25.57 -4.32
N ASN A 454 -15.73 -25.29 -4.71
CA ASN A 454 -16.79 -24.76 -3.85
C ASN A 454 -16.47 -23.40 -3.18
N PHE A 455 -15.76 -22.52 -3.88
CA PHE A 455 -15.52 -21.17 -3.41
C PHE A 455 -16.84 -20.43 -3.11
N VAL A 456 -16.92 -19.78 -1.96
CA VAL A 456 -18.02 -18.89 -1.57
C VAL A 456 -17.57 -17.44 -1.57
N THR A 457 -18.48 -16.55 -1.92
CA THR A 457 -18.21 -15.11 -2.01
C THR A 457 -18.59 -14.39 -0.72
N LYS A 458 -18.11 -13.17 -0.56
CA LYS A 458 -18.49 -12.24 0.52
C LYS A 458 -19.91 -11.75 0.29
N GLU A 459 -20.74 -11.76 1.33
CA GLU A 459 -22.03 -11.06 1.39
C GLU A 459 -21.79 -9.74 2.15
N PHE A 460 -22.12 -8.60 1.54
CA PHE A 460 -21.94 -7.29 2.17
C PHE A 460 -23.17 -6.91 2.99
N ILE A 461 -22.94 -6.43 4.19
CA ILE A 461 -23.95 -5.97 5.15
C ILE A 461 -23.45 -4.70 5.85
N THR A 462 -24.34 -4.05 6.60
CA THR A 462 -23.98 -2.98 7.54
C THR A 462 -24.39 -3.35 8.96
N ILE A 463 -23.60 -2.90 9.93
CA ILE A 463 -23.83 -3.15 11.35
C ILE A 463 -23.78 -1.80 12.07
N PRO A 464 -24.80 -1.43 12.86
CA PRO A 464 -24.74 -0.20 13.65
C PRO A 464 -23.75 -0.36 14.80
N ASN A 465 -22.99 0.73 15.09
CA ASN A 465 -22.22 0.82 16.33
C ASN A 465 -22.98 1.57 17.42
N ASP A 466 -22.42 1.62 18.63
CA ASP A 466 -23.05 2.28 19.78
C ASP A 466 -23.14 3.81 19.64
N ALA A 467 -22.37 4.40 18.70
CA ALA A 467 -22.44 5.83 18.35
C ALA A 467 -23.48 6.15 17.27
N GLY A 468 -24.16 5.14 16.71
CA GLY A 468 -25.18 5.28 15.65
C GLY A 468 -24.60 5.27 14.23
N ASP A 469 -23.27 5.11 14.05
CA ASP A 469 -22.70 4.97 12.72
C ASP A 469 -22.98 3.57 12.14
N GLN A 470 -23.18 3.51 10.82
CA GLN A 470 -23.31 2.24 10.10
C GLN A 470 -21.93 1.77 9.65
N MET A 471 -21.43 0.70 10.24
CA MET A 471 -20.16 0.06 9.87
C MET A 471 -20.34 -0.85 8.66
N ASN A 472 -19.46 -0.76 7.67
CA ASN A 472 -19.44 -1.75 6.58
C ASN A 472 -18.92 -3.08 7.10
N ALA A 473 -19.53 -4.17 6.63
CA ALA A 473 -19.12 -5.52 6.98
C ALA A 473 -19.30 -6.48 5.80
N TRP A 474 -18.57 -7.57 5.81
CA TRP A 474 -18.88 -8.73 4.98
C TRP A 474 -18.92 -10.01 5.83
N ILE A 475 -19.70 -10.98 5.35
CA ILE A 475 -19.83 -12.30 5.95
C ILE A 475 -19.69 -13.37 4.87
N MET A 476 -19.03 -14.48 5.20
CA MET A 476 -18.91 -15.69 4.38
C MET A 476 -19.49 -16.87 5.14
N LYS A 477 -20.45 -17.57 4.54
CA LYS A 477 -21.16 -18.70 5.14
C LYS A 477 -20.85 -19.99 4.38
N PRO A 478 -20.84 -21.16 5.03
CA PRO A 478 -20.70 -22.44 4.34
C PRO A 478 -21.70 -22.60 3.18
N LYS A 479 -21.29 -23.26 2.09
CA LYS A 479 -22.16 -23.50 0.93
C LYS A 479 -23.49 -24.18 1.31
N ASN A 480 -23.44 -25.08 2.29
CA ASN A 480 -24.60 -25.79 2.82
C ASN A 480 -25.07 -25.17 4.14
N PHE A 481 -25.12 -23.83 4.18
CA PHE A 481 -25.54 -23.09 5.35
C PHE A 481 -26.98 -23.44 5.72
N ASP A 482 -27.17 -23.84 7.01
CA ASP A 482 -28.47 -24.13 7.60
C ASP A 482 -28.75 -23.09 8.70
N PRO A 483 -29.76 -22.22 8.56
CA PRO A 483 -30.06 -21.16 9.53
C PRO A 483 -30.50 -21.70 10.91
N ASN A 484 -30.80 -23.00 11.03
CA ASN A 484 -31.19 -23.66 12.28
C ASN A 484 -29.97 -24.24 13.03
N LYS A 485 -28.81 -24.28 12.42
CA LYS A 485 -27.54 -24.70 13.06
C LYS A 485 -26.80 -23.50 13.61
N LYS A 486 -25.99 -23.75 14.66
CA LYS A 486 -25.07 -22.76 15.22
C LYS A 486 -23.66 -23.01 14.74
N TYR A 487 -23.04 -21.96 14.18
CA TYR A 487 -21.70 -21.99 13.65
C TYR A 487 -20.73 -21.16 14.50
N PRO A 488 -19.46 -21.59 14.65
CA PRO A 488 -18.43 -20.71 15.19
C PRO A 488 -18.20 -19.53 14.24
N LEU A 489 -17.88 -18.37 14.80
CA LEU A 489 -17.56 -17.16 14.07
C LEU A 489 -16.06 -16.86 14.17
N PHE A 490 -15.41 -16.68 13.05
CA PHE A 490 -14.03 -16.20 12.98
C PHE A 490 -13.98 -14.81 12.33
N MET A 491 -13.66 -13.79 13.12
CA MET A 491 -13.61 -12.41 12.66
C MET A 491 -12.20 -12.04 12.22
N PHE A 492 -12.09 -11.44 11.04
CA PHE A 492 -10.88 -10.80 10.53
C PHE A 492 -11.03 -9.28 10.61
N GLN A 493 -9.96 -8.57 10.90
CA GLN A 493 -9.92 -7.12 10.84
C GLN A 493 -8.48 -6.60 10.72
N TYR A 494 -8.35 -5.35 10.27
CA TYR A 494 -7.12 -4.57 10.35
C TYR A 494 -7.35 -3.32 11.22
N SER A 495 -8.35 -2.51 10.89
CA SER A 495 -8.84 -1.33 11.64
C SER A 495 -7.90 -0.12 11.69
N GLY A 496 -6.70 -0.18 11.09
CA GLY A 496 -5.76 0.95 11.11
C GLY A 496 -6.32 2.21 10.43
N PRO A 497 -5.83 3.40 10.81
CA PRO A 497 -6.34 4.67 10.30
C PRO A 497 -6.36 4.73 8.77
N GLY A 498 -7.52 5.09 8.21
CA GLY A 498 -7.71 5.20 6.76
C GLY A 498 -7.72 3.88 5.98
N SER A 499 -7.51 2.73 6.63
CA SER A 499 -7.53 1.42 5.97
C SER A 499 -8.94 0.97 5.57
N GLN A 500 -9.01 -0.03 4.68
CA GLN A 500 -10.27 -0.65 4.27
C GLN A 500 -10.08 -2.16 4.05
N GLN A 501 -10.89 -2.99 4.72
CA GLN A 501 -10.94 -4.43 4.53
C GLN A 501 -12.30 -4.88 3.96
N VAL A 502 -13.31 -4.05 4.07
CA VAL A 502 -14.64 -4.28 3.52
C VAL A 502 -14.77 -3.55 2.18
N ALA A 503 -14.29 -4.19 1.13
CA ALA A 503 -14.32 -3.68 -0.24
C ALA A 503 -14.93 -4.71 -1.19
N ASN A 504 -15.68 -4.24 -2.17
CA ASN A 504 -16.18 -5.06 -3.28
C ASN A 504 -15.05 -5.26 -4.31
N SER A 505 -14.04 -6.01 -3.91
CA SER A 505 -12.85 -6.29 -4.71
C SER A 505 -12.43 -7.74 -4.59
N TRP A 506 -11.71 -8.23 -5.60
CA TRP A 506 -11.07 -9.52 -5.55
C TRP A 506 -9.88 -9.47 -4.60
N ASP A 507 -9.87 -10.37 -3.63
CA ASP A 507 -8.79 -10.54 -2.66
C ASP A 507 -8.07 -11.86 -2.93
N ASN A 508 -6.84 -11.78 -3.44
CA ASN A 508 -5.99 -12.95 -3.67
C ASN A 508 -5.23 -13.41 -2.40
N GLY A 509 -5.33 -12.66 -1.31
CA GLY A 509 -4.61 -12.94 -0.07
C GLY A 509 -5.38 -13.89 0.83
N ASN A 510 -6.06 -13.32 1.82
CA ASN A 510 -6.73 -14.11 2.86
C ASN A 510 -8.03 -14.78 2.40
N ALA A 511 -8.68 -14.31 1.33
CA ALA A 511 -9.99 -14.83 0.91
C ALA A 511 -9.98 -16.35 0.63
N LEU A 512 -8.90 -16.88 0.10
CA LEU A 512 -8.76 -18.33 -0.14
C LEU A 512 -8.62 -19.10 1.18
N TRP A 513 -7.85 -18.58 2.13
CA TRP A 513 -7.74 -19.16 3.46
C TRP A 513 -9.06 -19.07 4.24
N PHE A 514 -9.78 -17.96 4.14
CA PHE A 514 -11.12 -17.85 4.72
C PHE A 514 -12.08 -18.87 4.12
N ASN A 515 -12.02 -19.11 2.81
CA ASN A 515 -12.79 -20.17 2.17
C ASN A 515 -12.43 -21.56 2.70
N HIS A 516 -11.14 -21.83 2.96
CA HIS A 516 -10.71 -23.07 3.61
C HIS A 516 -11.36 -23.25 4.98
N LEU A 517 -11.42 -22.20 5.81
CA LEU A 517 -12.10 -22.23 7.11
C LEU A 517 -13.62 -22.38 6.98
N VAL A 518 -14.23 -21.69 6.02
CA VAL A 518 -15.67 -21.81 5.75
C VAL A 518 -16.06 -23.24 5.36
N GLN A 519 -15.21 -23.92 4.58
CA GLN A 519 -15.41 -25.33 4.23
C GLN A 519 -15.23 -26.30 5.42
N LYS A 520 -14.53 -25.85 6.48
CA LYS A 520 -14.45 -26.57 7.77
C LYS A 520 -15.64 -26.26 8.70
N GLY A 521 -16.63 -25.51 8.24
CA GLY A 521 -17.86 -25.22 8.98
C GLY A 521 -17.84 -23.96 9.81
N TYR A 522 -16.90 -23.04 9.58
CA TYR A 522 -16.86 -21.73 10.21
C TYR A 522 -17.64 -20.70 9.40
N ILE A 523 -18.22 -19.72 10.07
CA ILE A 523 -18.59 -18.44 9.46
C ILE A 523 -17.41 -17.50 9.64
N VAL A 524 -17.02 -16.80 8.55
CA VAL A 524 -15.95 -15.80 8.60
C VAL A 524 -16.56 -14.44 8.30
N ALA A 525 -16.18 -13.41 9.08
CA ALA A 525 -16.69 -12.05 8.91
C ALA A 525 -15.59 -11.01 9.10
N CYS A 526 -15.81 -9.82 8.55
CA CYS A 526 -14.95 -8.66 8.73
C CYS A 526 -15.80 -7.40 8.89
N VAL A 527 -15.35 -6.47 9.72
CA VAL A 527 -16.04 -5.20 9.96
C VAL A 527 -15.02 -4.07 9.93
N ASP A 528 -15.30 -3.04 9.13
CA ASP A 528 -14.58 -1.77 9.14
C ASP A 528 -15.30 -0.78 10.07
N GLY A 529 -14.78 -0.65 11.29
CA GLY A 529 -15.28 0.27 12.32
C GLY A 529 -14.70 1.68 12.18
N ARG A 530 -14.97 2.54 13.16
CA ARG A 530 -14.41 3.89 13.25
C ARG A 530 -12.89 3.85 13.14
N GLY A 531 -12.31 4.87 12.49
CA GLY A 531 -10.89 4.93 12.15
C GLY A 531 -10.60 4.52 10.69
N THR A 532 -11.40 3.64 10.10
CA THR A 532 -11.22 3.19 8.71
C THR A 532 -11.60 4.26 7.69
N GLY A 533 -11.19 4.08 6.43
CA GLY A 533 -11.31 5.06 5.36
C GLY A 533 -12.65 5.06 4.61
N TYR A 534 -12.77 6.03 3.70
CA TYR A 534 -13.84 6.16 2.69
C TYR A 534 -15.24 6.42 3.24
N LYS A 535 -15.34 6.89 4.47
CA LYS A 535 -16.59 7.32 5.12
C LYS A 535 -16.51 8.74 5.69
N GLY A 536 -15.60 9.54 5.14
CA GLY A 536 -15.34 10.91 5.54
C GLY A 536 -14.45 11.05 6.78
N THR A 537 -13.93 12.26 6.95
CA THR A 537 -12.94 12.57 7.99
C THR A 537 -13.47 12.40 9.41
N LYS A 538 -14.75 12.66 9.65
CA LYS A 538 -15.37 12.47 10.97
C LYS A 538 -15.27 11.00 11.42
N PHE A 539 -15.53 10.06 10.54
CA PHE A 539 -15.44 8.63 10.83
C PHE A 539 -13.98 8.17 10.91
N LYS A 540 -13.11 8.63 9.98
CA LYS A 540 -11.71 8.28 9.92
C LYS A 540 -10.91 8.84 11.10
N LYS A 541 -11.06 10.14 11.39
CA LYS A 541 -10.18 10.87 12.33
C LYS A 541 -10.71 10.91 13.77
N VAL A 542 -11.78 10.19 14.11
CA VAL A 542 -12.30 10.11 15.48
C VAL A 542 -11.30 9.46 16.45
N THR A 543 -10.43 8.61 15.94
CA THR A 543 -9.41 7.86 16.69
C THR A 543 -8.20 8.70 17.08
N TYR A 544 -8.10 9.96 16.62
CA TYR A 544 -6.98 10.85 16.92
C TYR A 544 -6.70 10.95 18.41
N MET A 545 -5.43 10.76 18.80
CA MET A 545 -4.89 10.66 20.15
C MET A 545 -5.42 9.45 20.98
N ASN A 546 -6.18 8.54 20.36
CA ASN A 546 -6.81 7.40 21.05
C ASN A 546 -6.84 6.13 20.17
N LEU A 547 -5.75 5.85 19.41
CA LEU A 547 -5.67 4.64 18.60
C LEU A 547 -5.96 3.40 19.46
N GLY A 548 -6.84 2.53 18.97
CA GLY A 548 -7.26 1.28 19.62
C GLY A 548 -8.46 1.43 20.54
N LYS A 549 -8.90 2.65 20.87
CA LYS A 549 -10.07 2.86 21.72
C LYS A 549 -11.38 2.58 20.97
N TYR A 550 -11.65 3.38 19.98
CA TYR A 550 -12.92 3.31 19.24
C TYR A 550 -12.97 2.09 18.33
N GLU A 551 -11.84 1.69 17.81
CA GLU A 551 -11.70 0.52 16.97
C GLU A 551 -12.07 -0.76 17.73
N ILE A 552 -11.59 -0.94 18.97
CA ILE A 552 -11.94 -2.14 19.76
C ILE A 552 -13.38 -2.10 20.27
N GLU A 553 -13.91 -0.92 20.62
CA GLU A 553 -15.32 -0.76 20.98
C GLU A 553 -16.22 -1.25 19.84
N ASP A 554 -15.92 -0.82 18.59
CA ASP A 554 -16.69 -1.20 17.41
C ASP A 554 -16.55 -2.69 17.08
N GLN A 555 -15.36 -3.29 17.23
CA GLN A 555 -15.16 -4.72 17.02
C GLN A 555 -15.92 -5.57 18.06
N ILE A 556 -15.94 -5.15 19.32
CA ILE A 556 -16.72 -5.82 20.38
C ILE A 556 -18.23 -5.70 20.09
N THR A 557 -18.69 -4.51 19.69
CA THR A 557 -20.10 -4.29 19.33
C THR A 557 -20.51 -5.16 18.13
N ALA A 558 -19.66 -5.22 17.09
CA ALA A 558 -19.89 -6.09 15.95
C ALA A 558 -19.94 -7.58 16.33
N ALA A 559 -19.02 -8.05 17.18
CA ALA A 559 -19.00 -9.43 17.66
C ALA A 559 -20.27 -9.78 18.45
N LYS A 560 -20.76 -8.87 19.29
CA LYS A 560 -22.03 -9.03 20.02
C LYS A 560 -23.23 -9.05 19.07
N TRP A 561 -23.23 -8.17 18.06
CA TRP A 561 -24.27 -8.16 17.02
C TRP A 561 -24.32 -9.48 16.25
N PHE A 562 -23.17 -10.00 15.80
CA PHE A 562 -23.10 -11.33 15.18
C PHE A 562 -23.58 -12.42 16.16
N GLY A 563 -23.14 -12.39 17.44
CA GLY A 563 -23.51 -13.34 18.46
C GLY A 563 -25.03 -13.36 18.82
N SER A 564 -25.77 -12.29 18.44
CA SER A 564 -27.23 -12.23 18.55
C SER A 564 -27.96 -12.94 17.41
N GLN A 565 -27.26 -13.28 16.30
CA GLN A 565 -27.85 -13.98 15.18
C GLN A 565 -28.13 -15.45 15.57
N SER A 566 -29.31 -16.01 15.21
CA SER A 566 -29.75 -17.36 15.58
C SER A 566 -28.74 -18.45 15.16
N TYR A 567 -28.01 -18.24 14.08
CA TYR A 567 -27.08 -19.19 13.50
C TYR A 567 -25.62 -19.02 14.00
N ILE A 568 -25.32 -18.07 14.89
CA ILE A 568 -23.98 -17.93 15.48
C ILE A 568 -23.93 -18.55 16.85
N ASP A 569 -22.90 -19.36 17.11
CA ASP A 569 -22.56 -19.79 18.46
C ASP A 569 -21.76 -18.71 19.18
N LYS A 570 -22.43 -17.90 19.97
CA LYS A 570 -21.81 -16.80 20.73
C LYS A 570 -20.72 -17.24 21.71
N THR A 571 -20.63 -18.54 22.02
CA THR A 571 -19.58 -19.09 22.88
C THR A 571 -18.31 -19.47 22.08
N ARG A 572 -18.35 -19.37 20.74
CA ARG A 572 -17.27 -19.68 19.84
C ARG A 572 -17.03 -18.54 18.83
N ILE A 573 -16.60 -17.39 19.35
CA ILE A 573 -16.21 -16.22 18.54
C ILE A 573 -14.72 -16.01 18.69
N GLY A 574 -13.99 -16.04 17.56
CA GLY A 574 -12.55 -15.77 17.50
C GLY A 574 -12.22 -14.57 16.65
N MET A 575 -10.99 -14.06 16.80
CA MET A 575 -10.48 -12.92 16.03
C MET A 575 -9.07 -13.15 15.52
N PHE A 576 -8.78 -12.61 14.32
CA PHE A 576 -7.46 -12.60 13.70
C PHE A 576 -7.14 -11.23 13.16
N GLY A 577 -5.87 -10.85 13.29
CA GLY A 577 -5.32 -9.70 12.62
C GLY A 577 -3.79 -9.70 12.59
N TRP A 578 -3.24 -8.92 11.67
CA TRP A 578 -1.81 -8.74 11.43
C TRP A 578 -1.42 -7.28 11.63
N SER A 579 -0.25 -6.98 12.21
CA SER A 579 0.24 -5.62 12.40
C SER A 579 -0.72 -4.81 13.30
N PHE A 580 -1.30 -3.71 12.82
CA PHE A 580 -2.38 -3.02 13.52
C PHE A 580 -3.55 -3.96 13.85
N GLY A 581 -3.89 -4.88 12.95
CA GLY A 581 -4.90 -5.93 13.22
C GLY A 581 -4.47 -6.89 14.32
N GLY A 582 -3.17 -7.19 14.44
CA GLY A 582 -2.60 -7.94 15.56
C GLY A 582 -2.74 -7.19 16.90
N TYR A 583 -2.50 -5.88 16.88
CA TYR A 583 -2.78 -4.99 18.01
C TYR A 583 -4.24 -5.04 18.42
N MET A 584 -5.15 -4.93 17.47
CA MET A 584 -6.58 -5.04 17.72
C MET A 584 -7.01 -6.41 18.26
N THR A 585 -6.41 -7.49 17.75
CA THR A 585 -6.66 -8.84 18.27
C THR A 585 -6.15 -8.99 19.71
N SER A 586 -5.00 -8.38 20.04
CA SER A 586 -4.48 -8.35 21.41
C SER A 586 -5.43 -7.61 22.37
N LEU A 587 -6.00 -6.48 21.93
CA LEU A 587 -7.03 -5.76 22.68
C LEU A 587 -8.35 -6.55 22.77
N ALA A 588 -8.75 -7.27 21.72
CA ALA A 588 -9.93 -8.13 21.73
C ALA A 588 -9.80 -9.26 22.76
N MET A 589 -8.63 -9.88 22.84
CA MET A 589 -8.37 -10.97 23.78
C MET A 589 -8.20 -10.51 25.23
N THR A 590 -7.97 -9.21 25.44
CA THR A 590 -7.88 -8.58 26.78
C THR A 590 -9.14 -7.81 27.14
N LYS A 591 -9.37 -6.62 26.59
CA LYS A 591 -10.58 -5.80 26.84
C LYS A 591 -11.88 -6.50 26.41
N GLY A 592 -11.84 -7.29 25.33
CA GLY A 592 -12.96 -8.05 24.78
C GLY A 592 -13.06 -9.51 25.26
N ALA A 593 -12.34 -9.92 26.31
CA ALA A 593 -12.21 -11.30 26.76
C ALA A 593 -13.54 -12.01 27.13
N ASP A 594 -14.58 -11.26 27.43
CA ASP A 594 -15.90 -11.82 27.68
C ASP A 594 -16.62 -12.26 26.40
N VAL A 595 -16.24 -11.71 25.25
CA VAL A 595 -16.81 -12.00 23.94
C VAL A 595 -15.93 -12.96 23.15
N PHE A 596 -14.65 -12.66 23.01
CA PHE A 596 -13.72 -13.46 22.18
C PHE A 596 -13.13 -14.63 22.96
N LYS A 597 -13.19 -15.83 22.37
CA LYS A 597 -12.74 -17.10 22.98
C LYS A 597 -11.40 -17.59 22.45
N ALA A 598 -11.04 -17.20 21.23
CA ALA A 598 -9.75 -17.48 20.62
C ALA A 598 -9.25 -16.27 19.83
N GLY A 599 -7.96 -16.01 19.85
CA GLY A 599 -7.35 -14.91 19.10
C GLY A 599 -5.99 -15.26 18.52
N ILE A 600 -5.73 -14.79 17.28
CA ILE A 600 -4.42 -14.90 16.62
C ILE A 600 -3.93 -13.52 16.32
N ALA A 601 -2.86 -13.07 16.97
CA ALA A 601 -2.19 -11.81 16.71
C ALA A 601 -0.86 -12.06 16.02
N VAL A 602 -0.72 -11.56 14.79
CA VAL A 602 0.53 -11.68 14.01
C VAL A 602 1.22 -10.33 13.94
N ALA A 603 2.50 -10.31 14.34
CA ALA A 603 3.36 -9.14 14.33
C ALA A 603 2.67 -7.88 14.91
N PRO A 604 2.07 -7.97 16.12
CA PRO A 604 1.27 -6.88 16.68
C PRO A 604 2.12 -5.72 17.17
N VAL A 605 1.64 -4.49 16.99
CA VAL A 605 2.00 -3.41 17.90
C VAL A 605 1.35 -3.71 19.25
N THR A 606 2.07 -3.51 20.35
CA THR A 606 1.54 -3.72 21.70
C THR A 606 1.67 -2.48 22.59
N ASN A 607 2.54 -1.57 22.19
CA ASN A 607 2.62 -0.23 22.74
C ASN A 607 3.14 0.71 21.66
N TRP A 608 2.42 1.79 21.40
CA TRP A 608 2.76 2.75 20.36
C TRP A 608 4.07 3.50 20.62
N ARG A 609 4.62 3.47 21.84
CA ARG A 609 5.97 3.97 22.15
C ARG A 609 7.08 3.19 21.44
N TYR A 610 6.81 1.97 21.00
CA TYR A 610 7.79 1.12 20.31
C TYR A 610 7.75 1.26 18.79
N TYR A 611 6.75 1.98 18.27
CA TYR A 611 6.59 2.19 16.84
C TYR A 611 7.20 3.52 16.40
N ASP A 612 7.37 3.71 15.08
CA ASP A 612 8.05 4.89 14.54
C ASP A 612 7.32 6.21 14.82
N SER A 613 8.10 7.30 14.75
CA SER A 613 7.64 8.64 15.09
C SER A 613 6.68 9.21 14.04
N VAL A 614 6.94 9.03 12.74
CA VAL A 614 6.15 9.67 11.67
C VAL A 614 4.73 9.15 11.65
N TYR A 615 4.54 7.82 11.70
CA TYR A 615 3.22 7.21 11.82
C TYR A 615 2.57 7.54 13.16
N THR A 616 3.25 7.21 14.24
CA THR A 616 2.64 7.24 15.56
C THR A 616 2.26 8.66 15.97
N GLU A 617 3.14 9.63 15.76
CA GLU A 617 2.88 11.01 16.17
C GLU A 617 1.84 11.72 15.30
N ARG A 618 1.69 11.32 14.04
CA ARG A 618 0.59 11.76 13.17
C ARG A 618 -0.77 11.50 13.82
N PHE A 619 -0.94 10.34 14.42
CA PHE A 619 -2.22 9.90 14.98
C PHE A 619 -2.35 10.09 16.49
N MET A 620 -1.23 10.09 17.22
CA MET A 620 -1.20 10.04 18.68
C MET A 620 -0.51 11.26 19.33
N ARG A 621 0.16 12.11 18.56
CA ARG A 621 1.18 13.06 19.03
C ARG A 621 2.33 12.36 19.74
N THR A 622 3.19 13.11 20.45
CA THR A 622 4.29 12.49 21.20
C THR A 622 3.77 11.83 22.49
N PRO A 623 4.49 10.81 23.02
CA PRO A 623 4.15 10.22 24.32
C PRO A 623 4.18 11.22 25.47
N GLN A 624 4.99 12.28 25.35
CA GLN A 624 5.10 13.35 26.34
C GLN A 624 3.85 14.25 26.37
N GLU A 625 3.21 14.46 25.20
CA GLU A 625 1.99 15.26 25.07
C GLU A 625 0.72 14.46 25.39
N ASN A 626 0.74 13.14 25.15
CA ASN A 626 -0.43 12.26 25.24
C ASN A 626 -0.14 10.94 25.98
N PRO A 627 0.42 10.96 27.19
CA PRO A 627 0.78 9.73 27.91
C PRO A 627 -0.42 8.77 28.10
N ASP A 628 -1.58 9.33 28.43
CA ASP A 628 -2.83 8.57 28.66
C ASP A 628 -3.30 7.80 27.40
N GLY A 629 -3.21 8.42 26.22
CA GLY A 629 -3.59 7.79 24.96
C GLY A 629 -2.72 6.58 24.64
N TYR A 630 -1.43 6.65 24.96
CA TYR A 630 -0.49 5.54 24.78
C TYR A 630 -0.74 4.41 25.79
N ASP A 631 -0.92 4.73 27.06
CA ASP A 631 -1.00 3.74 28.13
C ASP A 631 -2.39 3.06 28.15
N LYS A 632 -3.48 3.83 28.17
CA LYS A 632 -4.85 3.30 28.26
C LYS A 632 -5.29 2.49 27.03
N ASN A 633 -4.53 2.54 25.94
CA ASN A 633 -4.82 1.77 24.73
C ASN A 633 -3.80 0.66 24.44
N SER A 634 -2.80 0.46 25.33
CA SER A 634 -1.86 -0.64 25.22
C SER A 634 -2.45 -1.96 25.74
N PRO A 635 -2.45 -3.07 24.99
CA PRO A 635 -2.92 -4.37 25.50
C PRO A 635 -2.07 -4.89 26.67
N THR A 636 -0.83 -4.42 26.86
CA THR A 636 0.02 -4.79 28.00
C THR A 636 -0.61 -4.39 29.32
N GLU A 637 -1.29 -3.25 29.39
CA GLU A 637 -1.99 -2.76 30.57
C GLU A 637 -3.19 -3.63 30.97
N TYR A 638 -3.71 -4.42 30.04
CA TYR A 638 -4.87 -5.28 30.22
C TYR A 638 -4.52 -6.78 30.19
N ALA A 639 -3.25 -7.13 30.27
CA ALA A 639 -2.78 -8.53 30.23
C ALA A 639 -3.48 -9.42 31.26
N ASN A 640 -3.81 -8.87 32.45
CA ASN A 640 -4.56 -9.56 33.50
C ASN A 640 -6.00 -9.98 33.10
N LEU A 641 -6.56 -9.39 32.04
CA LEU A 641 -7.92 -9.68 31.57
C LEU A 641 -7.98 -10.87 30.59
N LEU A 642 -6.85 -11.35 30.06
CA LEU A 642 -6.83 -12.47 29.12
C LEU A 642 -7.54 -13.70 29.73
N LYS A 643 -8.56 -14.24 29.03
CA LYS A 643 -9.35 -15.43 29.45
C LYS A 643 -9.34 -16.53 28.39
N GLY A 644 -9.35 -16.19 27.11
CA GLY A 644 -9.45 -17.11 25.98
C GLY A 644 -8.12 -17.74 25.57
N LYS A 645 -8.14 -18.49 24.48
CA LYS A 645 -6.95 -19.08 23.84
C LYS A 645 -6.29 -18.03 22.97
N PHE A 646 -5.01 -17.80 23.15
CA PHE A 646 -4.29 -16.76 22.45
C PHE A 646 -3.01 -17.30 21.79
N LEU A 647 -2.88 -17.05 20.48
CA LEU A 647 -1.68 -17.36 19.70
C LEU A 647 -1.03 -16.06 19.24
N LEU A 648 0.18 -15.82 19.74
CA LEU A 648 1.03 -14.70 19.37
C LEU A 648 2.08 -15.18 18.38
N ILE A 649 2.22 -14.50 17.26
CA ILE A 649 3.16 -14.86 16.18
C ILE A 649 3.99 -13.65 15.80
N HIS A 650 5.32 -13.82 15.62
CA HIS A 650 6.17 -12.72 15.18
C HIS A 650 7.42 -13.20 14.43
N GLY A 651 7.88 -12.42 13.44
CA GLY A 651 9.17 -12.61 12.80
C GLY A 651 10.30 -11.99 13.65
N THR A 652 11.39 -12.71 13.87
CA THR A 652 12.48 -12.18 14.71
C THR A 652 13.29 -11.06 14.05
N ALA A 653 13.20 -10.94 12.72
CA ALA A 653 13.84 -9.88 11.94
C ALA A 653 12.81 -8.87 11.38
N ASP A 654 11.75 -8.65 12.13
CA ASP A 654 10.75 -7.62 11.79
C ASP A 654 11.37 -6.23 12.00
N ASP A 655 11.64 -5.55 10.89
CA ASP A 655 12.27 -4.23 10.83
C ASP A 655 11.25 -3.08 10.93
N ASN A 656 9.96 -3.39 10.90
CA ASN A 656 8.86 -2.45 11.00
C ASN A 656 8.25 -2.45 12.40
N VAL A 657 7.51 -3.50 12.76
CA VAL A 657 7.02 -3.71 14.13
C VAL A 657 8.03 -4.59 14.85
N HIS A 658 8.94 -3.98 15.60
CA HIS A 658 10.01 -4.72 16.25
C HIS A 658 9.50 -5.84 17.14
N PHE A 659 10.23 -6.96 17.13
CA PHE A 659 9.99 -8.15 17.95
C PHE A 659 9.82 -7.84 19.44
N GLN A 660 10.40 -6.71 19.90
CA GLN A 660 10.22 -6.16 21.24
C GLN A 660 8.73 -6.07 21.64
N ASN A 661 7.84 -5.65 20.73
CA ASN A 661 6.40 -5.56 21.02
C ASN A 661 5.83 -6.87 21.57
N SER A 662 6.17 -7.99 20.91
CA SER A 662 5.70 -9.32 21.36
C SER A 662 6.39 -9.77 22.64
N MET A 663 7.67 -9.42 22.87
CA MET A 663 8.37 -9.78 24.09
C MET A 663 7.80 -9.06 25.31
N GLU A 664 7.56 -7.75 25.22
CA GLU A 664 6.97 -6.96 26.30
C GLU A 664 5.55 -7.43 26.64
N PHE A 665 4.74 -7.76 25.64
CA PHE A 665 3.41 -8.29 25.88
C PHE A 665 3.45 -9.70 26.46
N SER A 666 4.36 -10.54 26.00
CA SER A 666 4.58 -11.87 26.57
C SER A 666 4.98 -11.79 28.05
N GLU A 667 5.89 -10.89 28.40
CA GLU A 667 6.28 -10.65 29.80
C GLU A 667 5.09 -10.19 30.64
N ALA A 668 4.29 -9.24 30.15
CA ALA A 668 3.09 -8.78 30.83
C ALA A 668 2.09 -9.93 31.08
N LEU A 669 1.90 -10.83 30.11
CA LEU A 669 1.05 -12.02 30.26
C LEU A 669 1.62 -13.00 31.29
N ILE A 670 2.93 -13.26 31.29
CA ILE A 670 3.61 -14.16 32.23
C ILE A 670 3.49 -13.64 33.67
N GLN A 671 3.76 -12.34 33.89
CA GLN A 671 3.63 -11.72 35.22
C GLN A 671 2.20 -11.76 35.75
N ASN A 672 1.21 -11.75 34.86
CA ASN A 672 -0.21 -11.94 35.19
C ASN A 672 -0.65 -13.41 35.20
N LYS A 673 0.29 -14.38 35.14
CA LYS A 673 0.03 -15.84 35.20
C LYS A 673 -0.91 -16.33 34.10
N LYS A 674 -0.87 -15.71 32.91
CA LYS A 674 -1.69 -16.08 31.77
C LYS A 674 -0.98 -17.11 30.90
N GLN A 675 -1.74 -18.06 30.37
CA GLN A 675 -1.25 -19.06 29.43
C GLN A 675 -1.59 -18.63 28.00
N PHE A 676 -0.61 -18.72 27.10
CA PHE A 676 -0.74 -18.39 25.68
C PHE A 676 0.22 -19.24 24.86
N GLU A 677 -0.01 -19.33 23.56
CA GLU A 677 0.95 -19.91 22.62
C GLU A 677 1.75 -18.80 21.96
N PHE A 678 3.05 -19.04 21.76
CA PHE A 678 3.93 -18.12 21.03
C PHE A 678 4.69 -18.86 19.93
N MET A 679 4.72 -18.25 18.70
CA MET A 679 5.49 -18.77 17.58
C MET A 679 6.38 -17.68 17.00
N ALA A 680 7.70 -17.83 17.18
CA ALA A 680 8.69 -16.97 16.55
C ALA A 680 9.13 -17.57 15.21
N TYR A 681 9.22 -16.72 14.17
CA TYR A 681 9.76 -17.10 12.87
C TYR A 681 11.16 -16.52 12.71
N PRO A 682 12.23 -17.37 12.80
CA PRO A 682 13.61 -16.90 12.73
C PRO A 682 13.92 -16.19 11.42
N ASP A 683 14.58 -15.02 11.53
CA ASP A 683 15.05 -14.20 10.40
C ASP A 683 13.95 -13.78 9.40
N LYS A 684 12.70 -13.78 9.85
CA LYS A 684 11.58 -13.29 9.02
C LYS A 684 11.22 -11.87 9.41
N ASN A 685 11.01 -11.04 8.39
CA ASN A 685 10.55 -9.66 8.52
C ASN A 685 9.04 -9.58 8.80
N HIS A 686 8.47 -8.37 8.74
CA HIS A 686 7.06 -8.09 9.01
C HIS A 686 6.08 -8.94 8.18
N GLY A 687 6.48 -9.31 6.97
CA GLY A 687 5.66 -10.12 6.06
C GLY A 687 5.67 -11.62 6.35
N ILE A 688 6.61 -12.16 7.12
CA ILE A 688 6.80 -13.59 7.44
C ILE A 688 6.66 -14.47 6.19
N TYR A 689 7.58 -14.35 5.23
CA TYR A 689 7.53 -15.07 3.96
C TYR A 689 8.86 -15.73 3.59
N GLY A 690 8.86 -16.48 2.49
CA GLY A 690 10.02 -17.16 1.90
C GLY A 690 9.99 -18.68 2.11
N GLY A 691 10.27 -19.44 1.06
CA GLY A 691 10.26 -20.91 1.07
C GLY A 691 8.93 -21.48 1.58
N GLN A 692 8.99 -22.38 2.56
CA GLN A 692 7.83 -23.03 3.18
C GLN A 692 7.22 -22.22 4.35
N THR A 693 7.69 -20.99 4.60
CA THR A 693 7.25 -20.21 5.77
C THR A 693 5.74 -19.93 5.75
N ARG A 694 5.21 -19.44 4.61
CA ARG A 694 3.77 -19.12 4.49
C ARG A 694 2.87 -20.35 4.63
N PRO A 695 3.10 -21.47 3.93
CA PRO A 695 2.32 -22.70 4.16
C PRO A 695 2.30 -23.12 5.62
N GLN A 696 3.46 -23.14 6.29
CA GLN A 696 3.57 -23.54 7.69
C GLN A 696 2.87 -22.57 8.64
N LEU A 697 2.98 -21.26 8.41
CA LEU A 697 2.30 -20.23 9.19
C LEU A 697 0.77 -20.40 9.13
N TYR A 698 0.22 -20.53 7.94
CA TYR A 698 -1.23 -20.67 7.77
C TYR A 698 -1.76 -22.04 8.24
N GLN A 699 -0.93 -23.10 8.17
CA GLN A 699 -1.26 -24.38 8.80
C GLN A 699 -1.32 -24.22 10.33
N LYS A 700 -0.30 -23.59 10.97
CA LYS A 700 -0.28 -23.32 12.41
C LYS A 700 -1.52 -22.54 12.86
N MET A 701 -1.89 -21.49 12.12
CA MET A 701 -3.08 -20.69 12.42
C MET A 701 -4.37 -21.51 12.25
N THR A 702 -4.45 -22.32 11.19
CA THR A 702 -5.61 -23.20 10.95
C THR A 702 -5.77 -24.22 12.07
N ASP A 703 -4.70 -24.92 12.45
CA ASP A 703 -4.73 -25.91 13.54
C ASP A 703 -5.14 -25.27 14.86
N PHE A 704 -4.64 -24.05 15.14
CA PHE A 704 -5.04 -23.32 16.35
C PHE A 704 -6.54 -23.02 16.37
N ILE A 705 -7.11 -22.57 15.24
CA ILE A 705 -8.56 -22.30 15.15
C ILE A 705 -9.36 -23.57 15.34
N LEU A 706 -9.03 -24.65 14.62
CA LEU A 706 -9.76 -25.93 14.67
C LEU A 706 -9.73 -26.57 16.05
N ASN A 707 -8.68 -26.35 16.84
CA ASN A 707 -8.53 -26.92 18.18
C ASN A 707 -9.16 -26.07 19.29
N ASN A 708 -9.41 -24.78 19.07
CA ASN A 708 -9.76 -23.85 20.13
C ASN A 708 -11.07 -23.07 19.90
N LEU A 709 -11.65 -23.15 18.71
CA LEU A 709 -12.87 -22.46 18.34
C LEU A 709 -13.90 -23.44 17.68
#